data_77039d6790f44102a35897d48564994a
#
_entry.id   77039d6790f44102a35897d48564994a
#
_cell.length_a   1.000
_cell.length_b   1.000
_cell.length_c   1.000
_cell.angle_alpha   90.00
_cell.angle_beta   90.00
_cell.angle_gamma   90.00
#
_symmetry.space_group_name_H-M   'P 1'
#
loop_
_entity.id
_entity.type
_entity.pdbx_description
1 polymer ?
#
loop_
_entity_poly.entity_id
_entity_poly.type
_entity_poly.pdbx_seq_one_letter_code
_entity_poly.pdbx_strand_id
1 'polypeptide(L)'
;MKTRIMRNTLVVFLFLAFVSIQAQELSGSHSGTLEVQGMELQLIYNIAETENGYTATLDVPAQGASGIELDSVVLDGDKITIKSAKMQMTYSGTLSGDRIEGTYEQMGQQYPLSLTKTVKTLPGNPDLPSSEEELKQLAAKETGTYKYSVEDYFTTPEAFSFQLSPNGKYTSYMKRRATGERDLYLKEIDTEKETLLIKQEEDLIRGYYWANENRILYMQDKGGDENYHVYGVDISGANKKELTPFEGVRVNIIENLKEDDDHVIVQMNKDNPQQEEPYLLNINTGKIEKLYTVNPEDPPVAGYDFDRHGNLRAINRIIDGVNMEILYKTNGEFKQLLVADFGDSFSISSFNVNDGNPDHAYVVSNLEQDKVEIQLYDLKNNKKLKTLFSNDTFDVSGMSLSRKRDYEIDYFVYTGEKTEIVPVSDTYKKIYARLKKEFGDKQFYTVDKTEDENVYLIAVTSDKIVGEYYVYDVEKDTVTLLYKLLPHLKEKDMASMQPISFTSRDGLTIHGYITLPTNYKKGDRVPVIVNPHGGPQGIRDNWGFNPEAQLFASRGYATLHVNFRISGGYGKEFLKAGFGQIGRKAMDDVEDGIQYIIDQGWADKDRIAIYGGSHGGYAVLRGMTKTPDLYACGVDYVGVSNLFTFMESIPPYWEKYRELLYKIWYNPNIPEERAIMEEVSPALHVEKIKKPLFV
;
A
#
# COMPACT_ATOMS: atom_id res chain seq x y z
N MET A 1 69.75 -13.65 -44.81
CA MET A 1 71.21 -13.46 -44.43
C MET A 1 71.23 -13.25 -42.91
N LYS A 2 71.89 -14.16 -42.21
CA LYS A 2 72.57 -14.07 -40.92
C LYS A 2 71.66 -13.74 -39.71
N THR A 3 71.68 -14.36 -38.52
CA THR A 3 72.40 -15.57 -38.04
C THR A 3 71.80 -15.86 -36.64
N ARG A 4 71.61 -17.11 -36.28
CA ARG A 4 71.32 -17.69 -34.97
C ARG A 4 72.27 -17.11 -33.90
N ILE A 5 71.72 -16.89 -32.69
CA ILE A 5 72.43 -17.24 -31.47
C ILE A 5 71.37 -17.80 -30.50
N MET A 6 71.49 -19.08 -30.19
CA MET A 6 70.85 -19.82 -29.06
C MET A 6 71.51 -19.38 -27.78
N ARG A 7 70.73 -19.15 -26.75
CA ARG A 7 71.24 -19.14 -25.36
C ARG A 7 70.24 -19.86 -24.47
N ASN A 8 70.68 -21.01 -24.04
CA ASN A 8 70.00 -21.85 -22.98
C ASN A 8 69.85 -21.03 -21.70
N THR A 9 68.66 -20.98 -21.16
CA THR A 9 68.44 -20.57 -19.78
C THR A 9 67.58 -21.64 -19.11
N LEU A 10 68.17 -22.22 -18.11
CA LEU A 10 67.70 -23.24 -17.21
C LEU A 10 66.38 -22.79 -16.54
N VAL A 11 65.29 -23.53 -16.76
CA VAL A 11 64.03 -23.27 -16.07
C VAL A 11 64.02 -24.12 -14.79
N VAL A 12 64.22 -23.44 -13.66
CA VAL A 12 63.98 -23.99 -12.33
C VAL A 12 62.49 -23.99 -12.08
N PHE A 13 61.86 -25.15 -12.07
CA PHE A 13 60.46 -25.32 -11.59
C PHE A 13 60.44 -25.13 -10.08
N LEU A 14 60.04 -23.96 -9.59
CA LEU A 14 59.58 -23.79 -8.21
C LEU A 14 58.12 -24.29 -8.16
N PHE A 15 57.88 -25.43 -7.55
CA PHE A 15 56.57 -25.85 -7.09
C PHE A 15 56.16 -24.90 -5.95
N LEU A 16 55.43 -23.86 -6.24
CA LEU A 16 54.62 -23.16 -5.27
C LEU A 16 53.37 -24.02 -5.01
N ALA A 17 53.40 -24.76 -3.89
CA ALA A 17 52.18 -25.33 -3.33
C ALA A 17 51.25 -24.17 -2.96
N PHE A 18 50.27 -23.90 -3.79
CA PHE A 18 49.12 -23.10 -3.40
C PHE A 18 48.36 -23.94 -2.33
N VAL A 19 48.61 -23.67 -1.06
CA VAL A 19 47.68 -23.99 -0.01
C VAL A 19 46.56 -23.03 -0.20
N SER A 20 45.45 -23.47 -0.79
CA SER A 20 44.18 -22.75 -0.76
C SER A 20 43.76 -22.68 0.71
N ILE A 21 44.04 -21.56 1.36
CA ILE A 21 43.37 -21.19 2.59
C ILE A 21 41.93 -20.96 2.18
N GLN A 22 41.06 -21.95 2.38
CA GLN A 22 39.62 -21.67 2.36
C GLN A 22 39.39 -20.66 3.49
N ALA A 23 39.04 -19.43 3.11
CA ALA A 23 38.57 -18.45 4.08
C ALA A 23 37.38 -19.09 4.80
N GLN A 24 37.49 -19.30 6.11
CA GLN A 24 36.39 -19.79 6.92
C GLN A 24 35.31 -18.72 6.95
N GLU A 25 34.14 -19.05 6.44
CA GLU A 25 33.01 -18.11 6.36
C GLU A 25 32.31 -18.05 7.73
N LEU A 26 32.50 -16.94 8.46
CA LEU A 26 31.88 -16.67 9.75
C LEU A 26 30.39 -16.32 9.64
N SER A 27 29.97 -15.75 8.52
CA SER A 27 28.58 -15.31 8.33
C SER A 27 27.59 -16.47 8.40
N GLY A 28 26.42 -16.21 9.02
CA GLY A 28 25.34 -17.18 9.23
C GLY A 28 24.91 -17.29 10.69
N SER A 29 23.96 -18.17 10.96
CA SER A 29 23.48 -18.44 12.31
C SER A 29 24.31 -19.52 12.97
N HIS A 30 24.77 -19.26 14.19
CA HIS A 30 25.55 -20.21 15.01
C HIS A 30 24.80 -20.44 16.33
N SER A 31 24.45 -21.68 16.66
CA SER A 31 23.71 -22.00 17.88
C SER A 31 24.47 -22.90 18.81
N GLY A 32 24.25 -22.72 20.11
CA GLY A 32 24.77 -23.54 21.17
C GLY A 32 23.90 -23.49 22.41
N THR A 33 24.06 -24.50 23.30
CA THR A 33 23.35 -24.55 24.56
C THR A 33 24.27 -24.11 25.70
N LEU A 34 23.84 -23.09 26.44
CA LEU A 34 24.51 -22.58 27.63
C LEU A 34 23.88 -23.21 28.86
N GLU A 35 24.68 -23.88 29.67
CA GLU A 35 24.22 -24.44 30.93
C GLU A 35 24.53 -23.48 32.10
N VAL A 36 23.47 -22.95 32.73
CA VAL A 36 23.58 -22.04 33.86
C VAL A 36 22.75 -22.56 35.03
N GLN A 37 23.40 -22.93 36.13
CA GLN A 37 22.74 -23.40 37.35
C GLN A 37 21.72 -24.55 37.15
N GLY A 38 21.99 -25.45 36.19
CA GLY A 38 21.11 -26.57 35.89
C GLY A 38 19.97 -26.27 34.93
N MET A 39 19.94 -25.05 34.37
CA MET A 39 19.05 -24.67 33.28
C MET A 39 19.83 -24.66 31.95
N GLU A 40 19.21 -25.19 30.90
CA GLU A 40 19.75 -25.18 29.56
C GLU A 40 19.11 -23.99 28.79
N LEU A 41 19.94 -23.06 28.29
CA LEU A 41 19.52 -21.94 27.47
C LEU A 41 20.13 -22.09 26.08
N GLN A 42 19.31 -22.23 25.07
CA GLN A 42 19.77 -22.15 23.69
C GLN A 42 20.07 -20.69 23.32
N LEU A 43 21.29 -20.46 22.84
CA LEU A 43 21.73 -19.15 22.30
C LEU A 43 21.96 -19.31 20.82
N ILE A 44 21.46 -18.35 20.02
CA ILE A 44 21.62 -18.31 18.56
C ILE A 44 22.23 -16.96 18.18
N TYR A 45 23.46 -16.98 17.69
CA TYR A 45 24.15 -15.80 17.18
C TYR A 45 23.96 -15.71 15.66
N ASN A 46 23.28 -14.68 15.18
CA ASN A 46 23.14 -14.41 13.75
C ASN A 46 24.20 -13.39 13.33
N ILE A 47 25.23 -13.85 12.62
CA ILE A 47 26.40 -13.05 12.25
C ILE A 47 26.31 -12.69 10.77
N ALA A 48 26.42 -11.39 10.45
CA ALA A 48 26.40 -10.86 9.10
C ALA A 48 27.70 -10.11 8.79
N GLU A 49 28.25 -10.31 7.58
CA GLU A 49 29.36 -9.54 7.06
C GLU A 49 28.87 -8.19 6.49
N THR A 50 29.59 -7.13 6.76
CA THR A 50 29.33 -5.79 6.28
C THR A 50 30.58 -5.19 5.67
N GLU A 51 30.48 -4.08 4.98
CA GLU A 51 31.65 -3.38 4.40
C GLU A 51 32.72 -3.00 5.44
N ASN A 52 32.32 -2.89 6.74
CA ASN A 52 33.21 -2.47 7.84
C ASN A 52 33.58 -3.63 8.81
N GLY A 53 33.35 -4.88 8.43
CA GLY A 53 33.58 -6.05 9.27
C GLY A 53 32.32 -6.85 9.54
N TYR A 54 32.10 -7.33 10.77
CA TYR A 54 30.97 -8.16 11.12
C TYR A 54 30.04 -7.48 12.13
N THR A 55 28.73 -7.76 12.00
CA THR A 55 27.70 -7.45 12.97
C THR A 55 27.03 -8.75 13.45
N ALA A 56 26.40 -8.74 14.62
CA ALA A 56 25.62 -9.89 15.07
C ALA A 56 24.41 -9.49 15.90
N THR A 57 23.39 -10.35 15.87
CA THR A 57 22.29 -10.36 16.84
C THR A 57 22.26 -11.66 17.60
N LEU A 58 21.67 -11.64 18.80
CA LEU A 58 21.50 -12.80 19.66
C LEU A 58 20.01 -13.11 19.86
N ASP A 59 19.65 -14.37 19.65
CA ASP A 59 18.32 -14.87 20.00
C ASP A 59 18.45 -15.82 21.20
N VAL A 60 17.49 -15.73 22.14
CA VAL A 60 17.37 -16.62 23.30
C VAL A 60 15.92 -17.15 23.34
N PRO A 61 15.61 -18.23 22.57
CA PRO A 61 14.23 -18.69 22.39
C PRO A 61 13.50 -19.02 23.69
N ALA A 62 14.21 -19.62 24.68
CA ALA A 62 13.62 -19.94 25.98
C ALA A 62 13.20 -18.72 26.80
N GLN A 63 13.68 -17.54 26.46
CA GLN A 63 13.33 -16.27 27.10
C GLN A 63 12.43 -15.39 26.21
N GLY A 64 12.01 -15.91 25.04
CA GLY A 64 11.23 -15.15 24.05
C GLY A 64 11.99 -13.96 23.44
N ALA A 65 13.31 -13.91 23.60
CA ALA A 65 14.13 -12.80 23.11
C ALA A 65 14.75 -13.16 21.76
N SER A 66 14.62 -12.25 20.78
CA SER A 66 15.23 -12.38 19.46
C SER A 66 15.72 -11.05 18.93
N GLY A 67 16.71 -11.09 18.04
CA GLY A 67 17.25 -9.90 17.38
C GLY A 67 17.98 -8.93 18.31
N ILE A 68 18.46 -9.37 19.48
CA ILE A 68 19.21 -8.51 20.40
C ILE A 68 20.53 -8.09 19.73
N GLU A 69 20.66 -6.82 19.38
CA GLU A 69 21.86 -6.27 18.76
C GLU A 69 23.06 -6.39 19.70
N LEU A 70 24.20 -6.80 19.16
CA LEU A 70 25.47 -6.91 19.88
C LEU A 70 26.40 -5.80 19.42
N ASP A 71 27.13 -5.20 20.39
CA ASP A 71 27.90 -3.98 20.14
C ASP A 71 29.11 -4.20 19.22
N SER A 72 29.72 -5.38 19.22
CA SER A 72 30.86 -5.66 18.34
C SER A 72 31.09 -7.14 18.09
N VAL A 73 31.52 -7.45 16.85
CA VAL A 73 32.04 -8.76 16.44
C VAL A 73 33.39 -8.56 15.79
N VAL A 74 34.42 -9.19 16.34
CA VAL A 74 35.78 -9.09 15.85
C VAL A 74 36.30 -10.50 15.55
N LEU A 75 36.77 -10.69 14.31
CA LEU A 75 37.46 -11.90 13.88
C LEU A 75 38.95 -11.56 13.64
N ASP A 76 39.87 -12.16 14.40
CA ASP A 76 41.31 -12.00 14.25
C ASP A 76 41.92 -13.40 13.99
N GLY A 77 42.20 -13.68 12.73
CA GLY A 77 42.56 -15.00 12.26
C GLY A 77 41.44 -15.99 12.44
N ASP A 78 41.59 -16.96 13.35
CA ASP A 78 40.56 -17.94 13.74
C ASP A 78 39.83 -17.58 15.05
N LYS A 79 40.22 -16.50 15.72
CA LYS A 79 39.65 -16.05 16.99
C LYS A 79 38.54 -15.07 16.82
N ILE A 80 37.39 -15.42 17.37
CA ILE A 80 36.20 -14.55 17.38
C ILE A 80 35.98 -13.99 18.78
N THR A 81 35.61 -12.67 18.84
CA THR A 81 35.16 -12.03 20.05
C THR A 81 33.88 -11.23 19.76
N ILE A 82 32.82 -11.50 20.52
CA ILE A 82 31.51 -10.85 20.43
C ILE A 82 31.20 -10.20 21.77
N LYS A 83 30.74 -8.93 21.76
CA LYS A 83 30.47 -8.19 23.01
C LYS A 83 29.10 -7.52 22.98
N SER A 84 28.51 -7.45 24.18
CA SER A 84 27.37 -6.58 24.45
C SER A 84 27.56 -5.87 25.80
N ALA A 85 27.71 -4.55 25.76
CA ALA A 85 27.84 -3.71 26.95
C ALA A 85 26.53 -3.68 27.75
N LYS A 86 25.39 -3.64 27.03
CA LYS A 86 24.05 -3.65 27.63
C LYS A 86 23.80 -4.93 28.43
N MET A 87 24.26 -6.06 27.93
CA MET A 87 24.10 -7.36 28.59
C MET A 87 25.29 -7.68 29.54
N GLN A 88 26.31 -6.85 29.59
CA GLN A 88 27.59 -7.09 30.28
C GLN A 88 28.16 -8.46 29.91
N MET A 89 28.16 -8.77 28.59
CA MET A 89 28.47 -10.06 28.03
C MET A 89 29.65 -9.99 27.06
N THR A 90 30.52 -11.02 27.14
CA THR A 90 31.54 -11.29 26.13
C THR A 90 31.52 -12.78 25.78
N TYR A 91 31.49 -13.11 24.51
CA TYR A 91 31.77 -14.43 24.00
C TYR A 91 33.12 -14.40 23.27
N SER A 92 34.02 -15.35 23.63
CA SER A 92 35.31 -15.48 22.99
C SER A 92 35.54 -16.93 22.59
N GLY A 93 35.88 -17.19 21.33
CA GLY A 93 36.02 -18.54 20.81
C GLY A 93 37.00 -18.65 19.65
N THR A 94 37.23 -19.87 19.21
CA THR A 94 38.06 -20.22 18.05
C THR A 94 37.19 -20.91 17.00
N LEU A 95 37.15 -20.34 15.79
CA LEU A 95 36.44 -20.87 14.64
C LEU A 95 37.20 -22.00 13.99
N SER A 96 36.57 -23.14 13.80
CA SER A 96 37.12 -24.30 13.12
C SER A 96 36.07 -24.96 12.24
N GLY A 97 36.08 -24.69 10.95
CA GLY A 97 35.01 -25.07 10.03
C GLY A 97 33.67 -24.42 10.43
N ASP A 98 32.65 -25.24 10.64
CA ASP A 98 31.31 -24.80 11.02
C ASP A 98 31.10 -24.68 12.54
N ARG A 99 32.16 -24.77 13.34
CA ARG A 99 32.08 -24.76 14.80
C ARG A 99 32.95 -23.69 15.43
N ILE A 100 32.45 -23.07 16.49
CA ILE A 100 33.20 -22.13 17.33
C ILE A 100 33.22 -22.69 18.73
N GLU A 101 34.43 -23.07 19.20
CA GLU A 101 34.63 -23.51 20.58
C GLU A 101 35.02 -22.30 21.41
N GLY A 102 34.26 -21.99 22.48
CA GLY A 102 34.51 -20.77 23.20
C GLY A 102 33.97 -20.75 24.63
N THR A 103 34.06 -19.55 25.20
CA THR A 103 33.62 -19.23 26.54
C THR A 103 32.69 -18.02 26.50
N TYR A 104 31.54 -18.19 27.09
CA TYR A 104 30.56 -17.11 27.35
C TYR A 104 30.82 -16.54 28.73
N GLU A 105 31.06 -15.25 28.84
CA GLU A 105 31.25 -14.55 30.09
C GLU A 105 30.15 -13.51 30.26
N GLN A 106 29.50 -13.53 31.43
CA GLN A 106 28.50 -12.52 31.79
C GLN A 106 28.58 -12.17 33.28
N MET A 107 28.64 -10.90 33.61
CA MET A 107 28.74 -10.39 35.00
C MET A 107 29.89 -11.04 35.80
N GLY A 108 31.02 -11.33 35.12
CA GLY A 108 32.21 -11.94 35.71
C GLY A 108 32.16 -13.45 35.94
N GLN A 109 31.10 -14.12 35.49
CA GLN A 109 30.99 -15.57 35.48
C GLN A 109 31.27 -16.13 34.08
N GLN A 110 32.02 -17.23 34.00
CA GLN A 110 32.42 -17.85 32.73
C GLN A 110 31.79 -19.22 32.58
N TYR A 111 31.27 -19.49 31.39
CA TYR A 111 30.63 -20.74 31.00
C TYR A 111 31.20 -21.24 29.68
N PRO A 112 31.54 -22.53 29.54
CA PRO A 112 31.86 -23.07 28.22
C PRO A 112 30.66 -23.02 27.30
N LEU A 113 30.85 -22.56 26.06
CA LEU A 113 29.80 -22.51 25.04
C LEU A 113 30.41 -22.85 23.70
N SER A 114 29.96 -23.95 23.13
CA SER A 114 30.28 -24.32 21.75
C SER A 114 29.13 -23.92 20.84
N LEU A 115 29.43 -23.16 19.79
CA LEU A 115 28.47 -22.76 18.78
C LEU A 115 28.72 -23.59 17.51
N THR A 116 27.66 -24.12 16.94
CA THR A 116 27.71 -24.81 15.65
C THR A 116 26.91 -24.02 14.62
N LYS A 117 27.49 -23.82 13.42
CA LYS A 117 26.80 -23.16 12.32
C LYS A 117 25.54 -23.96 12.00
N THR A 118 24.40 -23.36 12.28
CA THR A 118 23.10 -23.92 11.93
C THR A 118 22.84 -23.57 10.48
N VAL A 119 23.08 -24.49 9.60
CA VAL A 119 22.40 -24.46 8.32
C VAL A 119 20.94 -24.78 8.65
N LYS A 120 20.07 -23.79 8.64
CA LYS A 120 18.63 -24.03 8.59
C LYS A 120 18.33 -24.65 7.22
N THR A 121 18.74 -25.89 7.02
CA THR A 121 18.11 -26.72 6.02
C THR A 121 16.76 -27.10 6.63
N LEU A 122 15.74 -26.28 6.41
CA LEU A 122 14.40 -26.83 6.29
C LEU A 122 14.56 -28.04 5.37
N PRO A 123 14.01 -29.21 5.68
CA PRO A 123 13.97 -30.29 4.73
C PRO A 123 13.18 -29.81 3.53
N GLY A 124 13.89 -29.16 2.60
CA GLY A 124 13.31 -28.70 1.35
C GLY A 124 12.83 -29.93 0.62
N ASN A 125 11.62 -29.85 0.08
CA ASN A 125 11.22 -30.83 -0.91
C ASN A 125 12.23 -30.71 -2.08
N PRO A 126 13.04 -31.74 -2.41
CA PRO A 126 14.03 -31.66 -3.48
C PRO A 126 13.40 -31.39 -4.86
N ASP A 127 12.07 -31.54 -4.97
CA ASP A 127 11.32 -31.25 -6.20
C ASP A 127 10.89 -29.78 -6.32
N LEU A 128 11.17 -28.93 -5.30
CA LEU A 128 10.84 -27.52 -5.31
C LEU A 128 12.10 -26.65 -5.47
N PRO A 129 12.02 -25.58 -6.27
CA PRO A 129 13.12 -24.65 -6.40
C PRO A 129 13.41 -23.95 -5.07
N SER A 130 14.68 -23.88 -4.71
CA SER A 130 15.18 -23.27 -3.46
C SER A 130 16.02 -21.99 -3.72
N SER A 131 16.19 -21.65 -4.98
CA SER A 131 16.97 -20.49 -5.41
C SER A 131 16.37 -19.81 -6.63
N GLU A 132 16.76 -18.54 -6.87
CA GLU A 132 16.34 -17.80 -8.05
C GLU A 132 16.77 -18.47 -9.36
N GLU A 133 17.95 -19.09 -9.36
CA GLU A 133 18.46 -19.82 -10.53
C GLU A 133 17.62 -21.05 -10.85
N GLU A 134 17.23 -21.82 -9.82
CA GLU A 134 16.33 -22.96 -9.99
C GLU A 134 14.92 -22.52 -10.45
N LEU A 135 14.41 -21.39 -9.96
CA LEU A 135 13.17 -20.79 -10.45
C LEU A 135 13.27 -20.41 -11.93
N LYS A 136 14.37 -19.78 -12.36
CA LYS A 136 14.62 -19.47 -13.76
C LYS A 136 14.72 -20.72 -14.64
N GLN A 137 15.36 -21.78 -14.13
CA GLN A 137 15.41 -23.08 -14.84
C GLN A 137 14.05 -23.74 -14.92
N LEU A 138 13.21 -23.59 -13.90
CA LEU A 138 11.83 -24.10 -13.93
C LEU A 138 10.98 -23.30 -14.92
N ALA A 139 11.08 -21.97 -14.92
CA ALA A 139 10.39 -21.10 -15.87
C ALA A 139 10.81 -21.39 -17.33
N ALA A 140 12.09 -21.71 -17.56
CA ALA A 140 12.59 -22.09 -18.87
C ALA A 140 12.02 -23.43 -19.39
N LYS A 141 11.46 -24.26 -18.51
CA LYS A 141 10.77 -25.51 -18.87
C LYS A 141 9.30 -25.29 -19.23
N GLU A 142 8.78 -24.08 -19.07
CA GLU A 142 7.41 -23.75 -19.46
C GLU A 142 7.25 -23.95 -20.99
N THR A 143 6.39 -24.87 -21.38
CA THR A 143 6.19 -25.24 -22.79
C THR A 143 4.95 -24.58 -23.41
N GLY A 144 4.22 -23.80 -22.64
CA GLY A 144 3.01 -23.09 -23.08
C GLY A 144 3.35 -21.96 -24.06
N THR A 145 2.61 -21.87 -25.17
CA THR A 145 2.63 -20.69 -26.03
C THR A 145 1.53 -19.75 -25.58
N TYR A 146 1.88 -18.72 -24.85
CA TYR A 146 0.95 -17.70 -24.39
C TYR A 146 1.01 -16.48 -25.31
N LYS A 147 -0.13 -15.84 -25.53
CA LYS A 147 -0.23 -14.66 -26.38
C LYS A 147 0.49 -13.45 -25.77
N TYR A 148 0.47 -13.35 -24.46
CA TYR A 148 1.10 -12.30 -23.66
C TYR A 148 2.04 -12.93 -22.65
N SER A 149 3.22 -12.33 -22.49
CA SER A 149 4.19 -12.70 -21.46
C SER A 149 3.71 -12.25 -20.06
N VAL A 150 4.43 -12.62 -19.01
CA VAL A 150 4.17 -12.10 -17.65
C VAL A 150 4.37 -10.60 -17.64
N GLU A 151 5.47 -10.12 -18.24
CA GLU A 151 5.83 -8.70 -18.29
C GLU A 151 4.76 -7.85 -18.97
N ASP A 152 4.06 -8.38 -20.00
CA ASP A 152 3.00 -7.66 -20.70
C ASP A 152 1.88 -7.21 -19.74
N TYR A 153 1.51 -8.08 -18.77
CA TYR A 153 0.46 -7.74 -17.77
C TYR A 153 0.93 -6.76 -16.71
N PHE A 154 2.23 -6.76 -16.40
CA PHE A 154 2.82 -5.91 -15.34
C PHE A 154 3.59 -4.71 -15.89
N THR A 155 3.54 -4.49 -17.20
CA THR A 155 4.11 -3.30 -17.82
C THR A 155 3.54 -2.05 -17.18
N THR A 156 4.42 -1.18 -16.68
CA THR A 156 3.99 0.13 -16.18
C THR A 156 3.65 1.04 -17.36
N PRO A 157 2.48 1.71 -17.36
CA PRO A 157 2.11 2.65 -18.41
C PRO A 157 3.20 3.72 -18.64
N GLU A 158 3.49 4.02 -19.90
CA GLU A 158 4.48 5.04 -20.27
C GLU A 158 4.03 6.44 -19.81
N ALA A 159 2.73 6.76 -19.93
CA ALA A 159 2.16 8.03 -19.49
C ALA A 159 1.05 7.81 -18.44
N PHE A 160 0.94 8.72 -17.48
CA PHE A 160 0.03 8.63 -16.34
C PHE A 160 -0.22 10.01 -15.71
N SER A 161 -1.12 10.10 -14.72
CA SER A 161 -1.48 11.33 -14.00
C SER A 161 -1.97 12.44 -14.93
N PHE A 162 -2.88 12.12 -15.84
CA PHE A 162 -3.45 13.08 -16.76
C PHE A 162 -4.32 14.10 -16.02
N GLN A 163 -4.19 15.40 -16.38
CA GLN A 163 -4.99 16.52 -15.89
C GLN A 163 -5.34 17.48 -17.04
N LEU A 164 -6.35 18.32 -16.83
CA LEU A 164 -6.67 19.45 -17.70
C LEU A 164 -6.13 20.76 -17.13
N SER A 165 -5.70 21.67 -18.00
CA SER A 165 -5.55 23.07 -17.59
C SER A 165 -6.91 23.67 -17.24
N PRO A 166 -7.01 24.61 -16.27
CA PRO A 166 -8.29 25.20 -15.86
C PRO A 166 -9.08 25.82 -17.02
N ASN A 167 -8.37 26.33 -18.04
CA ASN A 167 -8.96 26.94 -19.23
C ASN A 167 -9.18 25.99 -20.43
N GLY A 168 -8.86 24.71 -20.27
CA GLY A 168 -9.06 23.68 -21.29
C GLY A 168 -8.14 23.76 -22.51
N LYS A 169 -7.06 24.55 -22.46
CA LYS A 169 -6.10 24.65 -23.58
C LYS A 169 -5.11 23.49 -23.64
N TYR A 170 -4.78 22.91 -22.48
CA TYR A 170 -3.78 21.87 -22.35
C TYR A 170 -4.32 20.64 -21.61
N THR A 171 -3.83 19.48 -21.99
CA THR A 171 -3.72 18.32 -21.12
C THR A 171 -2.27 18.24 -20.62
N SER A 172 -2.10 17.85 -19.39
CA SER A 172 -0.79 17.56 -18.80
C SER A 172 -0.71 16.12 -18.33
N TYR A 173 0.48 15.55 -18.30
CA TYR A 173 0.71 14.18 -17.85
C TYR A 173 2.18 13.92 -17.56
N MET A 174 2.44 12.94 -16.72
CA MET A 174 3.77 12.44 -16.49
C MET A 174 4.10 11.33 -17.48
N LYS A 175 5.32 11.31 -17.99
CA LYS A 175 5.82 10.30 -18.92
C LYS A 175 7.11 9.67 -18.39
N ARG A 176 7.16 8.33 -18.38
CA ARG A 176 8.35 7.60 -17.94
C ARG A 176 9.36 7.51 -19.06
N ARG A 177 10.63 7.75 -18.72
CA ARG A 177 11.76 7.35 -19.56
C ARG A 177 12.07 5.86 -19.35
N ALA A 178 12.80 5.26 -20.28
CA ALA A 178 13.22 3.85 -20.17
C ALA A 178 14.08 3.56 -18.92
N THR A 179 14.72 4.56 -18.38
CA THR A 179 15.54 4.54 -17.16
C THR A 179 14.74 4.74 -15.87
N GLY A 180 13.41 5.00 -15.98
CA GLY A 180 12.49 5.06 -14.85
C GLY A 180 12.05 6.45 -14.40
N GLU A 181 12.79 7.52 -14.80
CA GLU A 181 12.48 8.89 -14.43
C GLU A 181 11.13 9.35 -15.02
N ARG A 182 10.50 10.32 -14.37
CA ARG A 182 9.14 10.79 -14.64
C ARG A 182 9.16 12.26 -15.05
N ASP A 183 9.14 12.51 -16.35
CA ASP A 183 9.09 13.85 -16.89
C ASP A 183 7.65 14.38 -16.96
N LEU A 184 7.44 15.68 -16.76
CA LEU A 184 6.12 16.33 -16.91
C LEU A 184 6.01 17.00 -18.27
N TYR A 185 4.94 16.65 -18.98
CA TYR A 185 4.61 17.17 -20.30
C TYR A 185 3.31 17.96 -20.31
N LEU A 186 3.26 18.97 -21.19
CA LEU A 186 2.04 19.65 -21.61
C LEU A 186 1.73 19.28 -23.06
N LYS A 187 0.47 19.01 -23.36
CA LYS A 187 -0.02 18.81 -24.73
C LYS A 187 -1.16 19.78 -25.00
N GLU A 188 -1.00 20.65 -26.02
CA GLU A 188 -2.07 21.52 -26.51
C GLU A 188 -3.20 20.67 -27.10
N ILE A 189 -4.44 20.91 -26.68
CA ILE A 189 -5.59 20.10 -27.13
C ILE A 189 -5.88 20.31 -28.62
N ASP A 190 -5.86 21.54 -29.09
CA ASP A 190 -6.24 21.88 -30.48
C ASP A 190 -5.14 21.50 -31.50
N THR A 191 -3.87 21.67 -31.15
CA THR A 191 -2.74 21.46 -32.07
C THR A 191 -2.03 20.12 -31.88
N GLU A 192 -2.34 19.42 -30.79
CA GLU A 192 -1.67 18.22 -30.32
C GLU A 192 -0.15 18.37 -30.07
N LYS A 193 0.35 19.60 -30.04
CA LYS A 193 1.75 19.88 -29.78
C LYS A 193 2.13 19.51 -28.37
N GLU A 194 3.09 18.62 -28.24
CA GLU A 194 3.66 18.19 -26.96
C GLU A 194 4.89 19.03 -26.59
N THR A 195 4.99 19.44 -25.34
CA THR A 195 6.11 20.22 -24.80
C THR A 195 6.56 19.60 -23.47
N LEU A 196 7.84 19.31 -23.34
CA LEU A 196 8.47 18.93 -22.08
C LEU A 196 8.53 20.16 -21.17
N LEU A 197 7.80 20.13 -20.05
CA LEU A 197 7.78 21.24 -19.07
C LEU A 197 8.84 21.03 -17.98
N ILE A 198 8.89 19.82 -17.39
CA ILE A 198 9.84 19.49 -16.35
C ILE A 198 10.50 18.17 -16.70
N LYS A 199 11.83 18.19 -16.82
CA LYS A 199 12.65 17.00 -16.89
C LYS A 199 13.03 16.60 -15.46
N GLN A 200 12.73 15.37 -15.05
CA GLN A 200 13.26 14.82 -13.80
C GLN A 200 14.78 14.61 -13.95
N GLU A 201 15.54 15.21 -13.05
CA GLU A 201 16.99 15.03 -13.00
C GLU A 201 17.33 13.90 -11.99
N GLU A 202 17.72 14.21 -10.77
CA GLU A 202 18.16 13.24 -9.77
C GLU A 202 16.98 12.76 -8.89
N ASP A 203 16.17 13.72 -8.40
CA ASP A 203 15.13 13.45 -7.43
C ASP A 203 13.77 13.14 -8.05
N LEU A 204 13.01 12.26 -7.40
CA LEU A 204 11.72 11.78 -7.91
C LEU A 204 10.63 12.86 -7.85
N ILE A 205 9.98 13.13 -8.99
CA ILE A 205 8.74 13.90 -9.01
C ILE A 205 7.60 12.97 -8.57
N ARG A 206 7.07 13.21 -7.35
CA ARG A 206 5.98 12.42 -6.78
C ARG A 206 4.66 12.66 -7.50
N GLY A 207 4.36 13.91 -7.79
CA GLY A 207 3.12 14.33 -8.43
C GLY A 207 3.12 15.82 -8.72
N TYR A 208 2.09 16.27 -9.41
CA TYR A 208 1.88 17.67 -9.78
C TYR A 208 0.40 18.00 -9.86
N TYR A 209 0.07 19.30 -9.91
CA TYR A 209 -1.28 19.78 -10.22
C TYR A 209 -1.25 21.25 -10.69
N TRP A 210 -2.32 21.66 -11.35
CA TRP A 210 -2.53 23.03 -11.80
C TRP A 210 -2.95 23.90 -10.60
N ALA A 211 -2.11 24.88 -10.23
CA ALA A 211 -2.48 25.88 -9.24
C ALA A 211 -3.43 26.93 -9.85
N ASN A 212 -3.15 27.36 -11.08
CA ASN A 212 -3.99 28.24 -11.90
C ASN A 212 -3.72 28.01 -13.39
N GLU A 213 -4.30 28.83 -14.30
CA GLU A 213 -4.12 28.67 -15.75
C GLU A 213 -2.66 28.75 -16.25
N ASN A 214 -1.76 29.36 -15.49
CA ASN A 214 -0.42 29.70 -15.93
C ASN A 214 0.68 28.98 -15.12
N ARG A 215 0.32 28.31 -14.02
CA ARG A 215 1.30 27.78 -13.08
C ARG A 215 0.96 26.37 -12.60
N ILE A 216 1.97 25.52 -12.62
CA ILE A 216 1.93 24.17 -12.09
C ILE A 216 2.78 24.10 -10.81
N LEU A 217 2.26 23.42 -9.80
CA LEU A 217 3.02 22.98 -8.63
C LEU A 217 3.35 21.50 -8.75
N TYR A 218 4.54 21.12 -8.28
CA TYR A 218 4.93 19.72 -8.22
C TYR A 218 5.67 19.44 -6.91
N MET A 219 5.66 18.19 -6.51
CA MET A 219 6.27 17.73 -5.28
C MET A 219 7.47 16.84 -5.56
N GLN A 220 8.56 17.09 -4.85
CA GLN A 220 9.83 16.36 -5.00
C GLN A 220 10.50 16.24 -3.64
N ASP A 221 11.09 15.09 -3.33
CA ASP A 221 11.97 14.89 -2.18
C ASP A 221 13.45 15.01 -2.59
N LYS A 222 14.37 14.84 -1.67
CA LYS A 222 15.81 14.87 -1.93
C LYS A 222 16.42 13.52 -1.55
N GLY A 223 16.96 12.83 -2.55
CA GLY A 223 17.66 11.56 -2.34
C GLY A 223 16.78 10.44 -1.77
N GLY A 224 15.46 10.52 -1.91
CA GLY A 224 14.53 9.51 -1.39
C GLY A 224 14.25 9.60 0.11
N ASP A 225 14.46 10.77 0.74
CA ASP A 225 14.26 11.00 2.18
C ASP A 225 12.78 11.13 2.59
N GLU A 226 11.86 11.11 1.59
CA GLU A 226 10.39 11.27 1.75
C GLU A 226 9.96 12.60 2.40
N ASN A 227 10.88 13.56 2.58
CA ASN A 227 10.56 14.93 2.96
C ASN A 227 10.23 15.74 1.70
N TYR A 228 8.99 15.59 1.23
CA TYR A 228 8.57 16.24 -0.01
C TYR A 228 8.43 17.74 0.16
N HIS A 229 9.06 18.49 -0.77
CA HIS A 229 8.95 19.94 -0.90
C HIS A 229 8.04 20.30 -2.07
N VAL A 230 7.46 21.50 -2.02
CA VAL A 230 6.64 22.08 -3.08
C VAL A 230 7.51 22.96 -3.97
N TYR A 231 7.42 22.73 -5.26
CA TYR A 231 8.05 23.51 -6.32
C TYR A 231 6.97 24.12 -7.22
N GLY A 232 7.26 25.28 -7.81
CA GLY A 232 6.39 25.93 -8.78
C GLY A 232 7.11 26.20 -10.10
N VAL A 233 6.40 26.10 -11.23
CA VAL A 233 6.89 26.44 -12.56
C VAL A 233 5.76 26.99 -13.42
N ASP A 234 6.03 28.01 -14.22
CA ASP A 234 5.06 28.51 -15.20
C ASP A 234 4.98 27.56 -16.40
N ILE A 235 3.83 27.52 -17.08
CA ILE A 235 3.63 26.67 -18.27
C ILE A 235 4.62 26.99 -19.42
N SER A 236 5.24 28.16 -19.41
CA SER A 236 6.34 28.54 -20.31
C SER A 236 7.69 27.90 -19.96
N GLY A 237 7.80 27.23 -18.81
CA GLY A 237 9.05 26.75 -18.22
C GLY A 237 9.79 27.80 -17.40
N ALA A 238 9.32 29.04 -17.36
CA ALA A 238 9.91 30.11 -16.55
C ALA A 238 9.57 30.01 -15.07
N ASN A 239 10.23 30.81 -14.24
CA ASN A 239 9.96 30.96 -12.81
C ASN A 239 9.93 29.65 -12.02
N LYS A 240 10.74 28.66 -12.45
CA LYS A 240 10.94 27.42 -11.71
C LYS A 240 11.60 27.73 -10.37
N LYS A 241 10.94 27.35 -9.26
CA LYS A 241 11.38 27.69 -7.91
C LYS A 241 10.93 26.66 -6.89
N GLU A 242 11.79 26.34 -5.95
CA GLU A 242 11.43 25.68 -4.71
C GLU A 242 10.69 26.66 -3.82
N LEU A 243 9.46 26.36 -3.40
CA LEU A 243 8.60 27.24 -2.63
C LEU A 243 8.67 26.98 -1.12
N THR A 244 9.09 25.77 -0.74
CA THR A 244 9.21 25.35 0.66
C THR A 244 10.61 24.81 0.97
N PRO A 245 11.68 25.65 0.90
CA PRO A 245 13.07 25.24 1.06
C PRO A 245 13.45 25.05 2.56
N PHE A 246 12.75 24.15 3.24
CA PHE A 246 12.95 23.86 4.65
C PHE A 246 13.55 22.47 4.83
N GLU A 247 14.83 22.40 5.17
CA GLU A 247 15.53 21.12 5.32
C GLU A 247 14.90 20.24 6.40
N GLY A 248 14.69 18.94 6.07
CA GLY A 248 14.10 17.96 6.97
C GLY A 248 12.60 18.15 7.23
N VAL A 249 11.95 19.05 6.51
CA VAL A 249 10.52 19.33 6.65
C VAL A 249 9.73 18.62 5.56
N ARG A 250 8.74 17.85 5.97
CA ARG A 250 7.75 17.26 5.02
C ARG A 250 6.60 18.24 4.81
N VAL A 251 6.26 18.46 3.54
CA VAL A 251 5.16 19.31 3.11
C VAL A 251 4.13 18.50 2.36
N ASN A 252 2.85 18.70 2.67
CA ASN A 252 1.73 18.19 1.91
C ASN A 252 0.79 19.35 1.56
N ILE A 253 0.28 19.38 0.33
CA ILE A 253 -0.74 20.35 -0.05
C ILE A 253 -2.08 19.75 0.34
N ILE A 254 -2.85 20.46 1.14
CA ILE A 254 -4.13 20.00 1.70
C ILE A 254 -5.33 20.70 1.11
N GLU A 255 -5.16 21.94 0.56
CA GLU A 255 -6.25 22.65 -0.08
C GLU A 255 -5.74 23.49 -1.25
N ASN A 256 -6.35 23.31 -2.40
CA ASN A 256 -6.13 24.15 -3.58
C ASN A 256 -7.26 25.19 -3.66
N LEU A 257 -6.94 26.40 -3.23
CA LEU A 257 -7.90 27.52 -3.15
C LEU A 257 -8.31 27.97 -4.56
N LYS A 258 -9.32 27.33 -5.13
CA LYS A 258 -9.76 27.56 -6.51
C LYS A 258 -10.30 28.99 -6.79
N GLU A 259 -10.53 29.78 -5.75
CA GLU A 259 -10.96 31.19 -5.85
C GLU A 259 -9.79 32.14 -5.51
N ASP A 260 -8.57 31.63 -5.27
CA ASP A 260 -7.35 32.39 -5.01
C ASP A 260 -6.22 31.89 -5.91
N ASP A 261 -5.91 32.66 -6.95
CA ASP A 261 -4.90 32.30 -7.96
C ASP A 261 -3.45 32.37 -7.42
N ASP A 262 -3.25 32.94 -6.25
CA ASP A 262 -1.92 33.21 -5.69
C ASP A 262 -1.55 32.29 -4.51
N HIS A 263 -2.48 31.55 -3.95
CA HIS A 263 -2.23 30.76 -2.74
C HIS A 263 -2.78 29.34 -2.79
N VAL A 264 -2.11 28.48 -2.00
CA VAL A 264 -2.60 27.15 -1.63
C VAL A 264 -2.40 26.97 -0.12
N ILE A 265 -3.12 26.02 0.49
CA ILE A 265 -2.86 25.64 1.89
C ILE A 265 -2.02 24.37 1.91
N VAL A 266 -0.92 24.43 2.65
CA VAL A 266 -0.03 23.30 2.89
C VAL A 266 -0.02 22.96 4.38
N GLN A 267 0.23 21.71 4.72
CA GLN A 267 0.60 21.33 6.08
C GLN A 267 2.06 20.91 6.13
N MET A 268 2.74 21.30 7.20
CA MET A 268 4.18 21.06 7.38
C MET A 268 4.51 20.76 8.84
N ASN A 269 5.49 19.87 9.06
CA ASN A 269 6.07 19.60 10.38
C ASN A 269 7.23 20.56 10.72
N LYS A 270 7.22 21.79 10.17
CA LYS A 270 8.29 22.77 10.23
C LYS A 270 8.61 23.26 11.64
N ASP A 271 7.58 23.61 12.41
CA ASP A 271 7.74 24.18 13.76
C ASP A 271 7.58 23.11 14.85
N ASN A 272 7.00 21.96 14.51
CA ASN A 272 6.85 20.79 15.37
C ASN A 272 7.11 19.51 14.58
N PRO A 273 8.24 18.81 14.78
CA PRO A 273 8.57 17.59 14.02
C PRO A 273 7.56 16.45 14.16
N GLN A 274 6.77 16.43 15.21
CA GLN A 274 5.79 15.39 15.50
C GLN A 274 4.38 15.73 15.01
N GLN A 275 4.14 16.98 14.58
CA GLN A 275 2.81 17.46 14.20
C GLN A 275 2.89 18.36 12.97
N GLU A 276 2.13 18.03 11.95
CA GLU A 276 1.99 18.89 10.78
C GLU A 276 0.97 20.01 11.06
N GLU A 277 1.35 21.26 10.83
CA GLU A 277 0.52 22.45 11.03
C GLU A 277 0.19 23.10 9.67
N PRO A 278 -0.96 23.77 9.52
CA PRO A 278 -1.38 24.36 8.25
C PRO A 278 -0.81 25.77 8.03
N TYR A 279 -0.38 26.02 6.80
CA TYR A 279 0.15 27.31 6.34
C TYR A 279 -0.49 27.70 5.01
N LEU A 280 -0.79 29.00 4.86
CA LEU A 280 -1.06 29.61 3.57
C LEU A 280 0.26 29.80 2.83
N LEU A 281 0.42 29.23 1.65
CA LEU A 281 1.63 29.31 0.82
C LEU A 281 1.35 30.12 -0.42
N ASN A 282 2.07 31.24 -0.61
CA ASN A 282 2.01 31.98 -1.87
C ASN A 282 2.80 31.25 -2.95
N ILE A 283 2.14 30.83 -4.02
CA ILE A 283 2.68 29.96 -5.07
C ILE A 283 3.74 30.64 -5.97
N ASN A 284 3.85 31.97 -5.93
CA ASN A 284 4.80 32.75 -6.72
C ASN A 284 6.07 33.07 -5.94
N THR A 285 5.90 33.45 -4.68
CA THR A 285 7.00 33.96 -3.85
C THR A 285 7.58 32.92 -2.88
N GLY A 286 6.81 31.88 -2.51
CA GLY A 286 7.14 30.94 -1.44
C GLY A 286 6.95 31.52 -0.04
N LYS A 287 6.31 32.73 0.09
CA LYS A 287 5.95 33.28 1.38
C LYS A 287 4.90 32.38 2.04
N ILE A 288 5.13 32.06 3.32
CA ILE A 288 4.20 31.28 4.13
C ILE A 288 3.60 32.15 5.24
N GLU A 289 2.35 31.83 5.61
CA GLU A 289 1.67 32.37 6.77
C GLU A 289 1.03 31.22 7.56
N LYS A 290 1.34 31.09 8.85
CA LYS A 290 0.78 30.04 9.68
C LYS A 290 -0.70 30.31 9.96
N LEU A 291 -1.57 29.32 9.70
CA LEU A 291 -3.01 29.43 9.89
C LEU A 291 -3.48 28.91 11.25
N TYR A 292 -2.75 27.94 11.81
CA TYR A 292 -3.05 27.38 13.13
C TYR A 292 -1.78 26.87 13.81
N THR A 293 -1.73 26.98 15.14
CA THR A 293 -0.66 26.39 15.96
C THR A 293 -1.26 25.33 16.87
N VAL A 294 -0.73 24.11 16.77
CA VAL A 294 -1.12 23.01 17.64
C VAL A 294 -0.48 23.19 19.01
N ASN A 295 -1.30 23.18 20.07
CA ASN A 295 -0.75 23.16 21.42
C ASN A 295 -0.17 21.77 21.71
N PRO A 296 1.09 21.64 22.18
CA PRO A 296 1.71 20.35 22.47
C PRO A 296 0.97 19.49 23.52
N GLU A 297 0.12 20.10 24.35
CA GLU A 297 -0.69 19.39 25.35
C GLU A 297 -2.03 18.88 24.78
N ASP A 298 -2.41 19.34 23.57
CA ASP A 298 -3.64 18.91 22.92
C ASP A 298 -3.46 17.51 22.29
N PRO A 299 -4.57 16.76 22.13
CA PRO A 299 -4.55 15.51 21.35
C PRO A 299 -4.01 15.73 19.93
N PRO A 300 -3.33 14.72 19.34
CA PRO A 300 -2.78 14.81 17.98
C PRO A 300 -3.84 15.18 16.96
N VAL A 301 -3.51 16.14 16.10
CA VAL A 301 -4.38 16.54 15.00
C VAL A 301 -4.25 15.55 13.84
N ALA A 302 -5.37 15.04 13.36
CA ALA A 302 -5.49 14.15 12.20
C ALA A 302 -5.78 14.89 10.90
N GLY A 303 -6.44 16.07 10.98
CA GLY A 303 -6.79 16.84 9.78
C GLY A 303 -7.39 18.21 10.08
N TYR A 304 -7.46 19.01 9.04
CA TYR A 304 -7.98 20.37 9.04
C TYR A 304 -8.98 20.52 7.90
N ASP A 305 -10.13 21.14 8.15
CA ASP A 305 -11.14 21.41 7.13
C ASP A 305 -11.27 22.93 6.90
N PHE A 306 -11.09 23.34 5.65
CA PHE A 306 -11.14 24.73 5.22
C PHE A 306 -12.36 24.99 4.34
N ASP A 307 -12.89 26.21 4.42
CA ASP A 307 -13.86 26.66 3.42
C ASP A 307 -13.15 27.13 2.13
N ARG A 308 -13.92 27.41 1.08
CA ARG A 308 -13.40 27.82 -0.24
C ARG A 308 -12.54 29.08 -0.23
N HIS A 309 -12.64 29.90 0.83
CA HIS A 309 -11.86 31.13 1.03
C HIS A 309 -10.60 30.90 1.87
N GLY A 310 -10.29 29.65 2.22
CA GLY A 310 -9.13 29.30 3.04
C GLY A 310 -9.29 29.55 4.54
N ASN A 311 -10.51 29.79 5.03
CA ASN A 311 -10.73 29.91 6.46
C ASN A 311 -10.79 28.52 7.08
N LEU A 312 -9.98 28.29 8.12
CA LEU A 312 -10.03 27.07 8.91
C LEU A 312 -11.35 27.01 9.70
N ARG A 313 -12.18 25.99 9.41
CA ARG A 313 -13.52 25.83 9.95
C ARG A 313 -13.64 24.69 10.95
N ALA A 314 -12.91 23.58 10.71
CA ALA A 314 -12.91 22.44 11.63
C ALA A 314 -11.53 21.83 11.78
N ILE A 315 -11.32 21.12 12.90
CA ILE A 315 -10.10 20.38 13.24
C ILE A 315 -10.52 19.00 13.71
N ASN A 316 -9.87 17.97 13.18
CA ASN A 316 -10.08 16.58 13.55
C ASN A 316 -8.91 16.13 14.43
N ARG A 317 -9.15 15.61 15.63
CA ARG A 317 -8.13 15.15 16.60
C ARG A 317 -8.35 13.69 17.00
N ILE A 318 -7.26 12.98 17.25
CA ILE A 318 -7.34 11.60 17.76
C ILE A 318 -7.32 11.68 19.28
N ILE A 319 -8.40 11.23 19.92
CA ILE A 319 -8.50 11.11 21.37
C ILE A 319 -8.50 9.63 21.79
N ASP A 320 -7.95 9.35 22.97
CA ASP A 320 -7.86 7.98 23.53
C ASP A 320 -7.17 6.98 22.57
N GLY A 321 -6.35 7.49 21.64
CA GLY A 321 -5.62 6.72 20.64
C GLY A 321 -6.48 6.10 19.51
N VAL A 322 -7.82 6.25 19.55
CA VAL A 322 -8.73 5.52 18.64
C VAL A 322 -9.93 6.33 18.17
N ASN A 323 -10.47 7.21 19.01
CA ASN A 323 -11.67 7.97 18.69
C ASN A 323 -11.33 9.28 17.97
N MET A 324 -12.24 9.76 17.12
CA MET A 324 -12.07 11.01 16.38
C MET A 324 -12.91 12.11 17.01
N GLU A 325 -12.27 13.13 17.58
CA GLU A 325 -12.93 14.35 18.03
C GLU A 325 -12.93 15.37 16.90
N ILE A 326 -14.09 15.90 16.58
CA ILE A 326 -14.27 16.96 15.60
C ILE A 326 -14.55 18.27 16.36
N LEU A 327 -13.67 19.26 16.16
CA LEU A 327 -13.86 20.62 16.64
C LEU A 327 -14.39 21.50 15.53
N TYR A 328 -15.41 22.30 15.80
CA TYR A 328 -15.95 23.26 14.84
C TYR A 328 -15.80 24.71 15.38
N LYS A 329 -15.43 25.64 14.48
CA LYS A 329 -15.19 27.03 14.83
C LYS A 329 -16.49 27.80 14.95
N THR A 330 -16.86 28.22 16.16
CA THR A 330 -18.05 29.02 16.45
C THR A 330 -17.66 30.28 17.18
N ASN A 331 -18.06 31.46 16.68
CA ASN A 331 -17.73 32.78 17.25
C ASN A 331 -16.21 32.98 17.46
N GLY A 332 -15.39 32.47 16.54
CA GLY A 332 -13.93 32.62 16.58
C GLY A 332 -13.18 31.55 17.40
N GLU A 333 -13.87 30.70 18.17
CA GLU A 333 -13.30 29.66 19.00
C GLU A 333 -13.64 28.26 18.47
N PHE A 334 -12.69 27.31 18.57
CA PHE A 334 -12.95 25.91 18.28
C PHE A 334 -13.61 25.23 19.49
N LYS A 335 -14.74 24.59 19.27
CA LYS A 335 -15.50 23.85 20.29
C LYS A 335 -15.79 22.44 19.77
N GLN A 336 -15.82 21.50 20.69
CA GLN A 336 -16.18 20.12 20.33
C GLN A 336 -17.56 20.09 19.68
N LEU A 337 -17.61 19.65 18.43
CA LEU A 337 -18.84 19.37 17.71
C LEU A 337 -19.38 17.99 18.16
N LEU A 338 -18.55 16.97 17.99
CA LEU A 338 -18.88 15.59 18.37
C LEU A 338 -17.60 14.76 18.52
N VAL A 339 -17.79 13.55 19.02
CA VAL A 339 -16.79 12.47 18.98
C VAL A 339 -17.39 11.32 18.19
N ALA A 340 -16.67 10.85 17.17
CA ALA A 340 -16.98 9.62 16.46
C ALA A 340 -16.19 8.48 17.11
N ASP A 341 -16.93 7.45 17.57
CA ASP A 341 -16.34 6.28 18.17
C ASP A 341 -15.58 5.44 17.13
N PHE A 342 -14.68 4.59 17.61
CA PHE A 342 -13.92 3.69 16.75
C PHE A 342 -14.82 2.84 15.83
N GLY A 343 -14.60 2.96 14.53
CA GLY A 343 -15.38 2.29 13.49
C GLY A 343 -16.60 3.06 13.00
N ASP A 344 -16.92 4.20 13.64
CA ASP A 344 -17.85 5.18 13.11
C ASP A 344 -17.12 6.19 12.25
N SER A 345 -17.82 6.85 11.33
CA SER A 345 -17.26 7.90 10.49
C SER A 345 -18.12 9.16 10.48
N PHE A 346 -17.43 10.28 10.54
CA PHE A 346 -18.00 11.61 10.30
C PHE A 346 -16.93 12.47 9.63
N SER A 347 -17.21 12.97 8.46
CA SER A 347 -16.29 13.81 7.70
C SER A 347 -17.04 14.93 7.00
N ILE A 348 -16.54 16.15 7.12
CA ILE A 348 -17.08 17.31 6.40
C ILE A 348 -16.56 17.23 4.97
N SER A 349 -17.45 16.97 4.03
CA SER A 349 -17.11 16.86 2.61
C SER A 349 -17.03 18.21 1.91
N SER A 350 -17.87 19.17 2.30
CA SER A 350 -17.83 20.54 1.74
C SER A 350 -18.66 21.50 2.57
N PHE A 351 -18.14 22.72 2.75
CA PHE A 351 -18.89 23.87 3.28
C PHE A 351 -19.67 24.62 2.20
N ASN A 352 -19.55 24.22 0.95
CA ASN A 352 -20.17 24.90 -0.20
C ASN A 352 -21.62 24.46 -0.37
N VAL A 353 -22.49 24.83 0.56
CA VAL A 353 -23.93 24.60 0.49
C VAL A 353 -24.62 25.88 -0.03
N ASN A 354 -25.37 25.74 -1.11
CA ASN A 354 -26.08 26.86 -1.72
C ASN A 354 -27.45 27.09 -1.05
N ASP A 355 -27.47 27.43 0.23
CA ASP A 355 -28.69 27.77 0.98
C ASP A 355 -28.56 29.06 1.81
N GLY A 356 -27.40 29.71 1.71
CA GLY A 356 -27.11 30.97 2.38
C GLY A 356 -26.74 30.84 3.87
N ASN A 357 -26.64 29.65 4.44
CA ASN A 357 -26.23 29.46 5.82
C ASN A 357 -24.75 28.97 5.88
N PRO A 358 -23.80 29.76 6.41
CA PRO A 358 -22.38 29.42 6.45
C PRO A 358 -22.06 28.27 7.45
N ASP A 359 -23.00 27.92 8.31
CA ASP A 359 -22.83 26.82 9.28
C ASP A 359 -23.39 25.48 8.76
N HIS A 360 -23.97 25.48 7.55
CA HIS A 360 -24.37 24.25 6.89
C HIS A 360 -23.21 23.64 6.10
N ALA A 361 -23.16 22.30 6.06
CA ALA A 361 -22.16 21.55 5.32
C ALA A 361 -22.74 20.26 4.74
N TYR A 362 -22.13 19.78 3.69
CA TYR A 362 -22.30 18.41 3.25
C TYR A 362 -21.38 17.50 4.08
N VAL A 363 -21.95 16.48 4.70
CA VAL A 363 -21.26 15.55 5.59
C VAL A 363 -21.43 14.12 5.07
N VAL A 364 -20.36 13.37 5.15
CA VAL A 364 -20.31 11.91 4.89
C VAL A 364 -20.25 11.21 6.26
N SER A 365 -21.28 10.43 6.61
CA SER A 365 -21.38 9.89 7.96
C SER A 365 -22.20 8.60 8.03
N ASN A 366 -21.87 7.75 9.02
CA ASN A 366 -22.64 6.59 9.43
C ASN A 366 -23.00 6.60 10.93
N LEU A 367 -22.95 7.77 11.59
CA LEU A 367 -23.17 7.85 13.05
C LEU A 367 -24.52 7.29 13.48
N GLU A 368 -25.60 7.57 12.74
CA GLU A 368 -26.97 7.18 13.10
C GLU A 368 -27.43 5.86 12.45
N GLN A 369 -26.65 5.29 11.53
CA GLN A 369 -26.99 4.09 10.76
C GLN A 369 -25.73 3.26 10.44
N ASP A 370 -25.93 2.09 9.86
CA ASP A 370 -24.84 1.20 9.49
C ASP A 370 -24.02 1.72 8.29
N LYS A 371 -24.70 2.12 7.21
CA LYS A 371 -24.01 2.52 5.97
C LYS A 371 -23.67 4.01 6.00
N VAL A 372 -22.54 4.33 5.38
CA VAL A 372 -22.18 5.73 5.13
C VAL A 372 -23.17 6.36 4.15
N GLU A 373 -23.68 7.55 4.50
CA GLU A 373 -24.57 8.34 3.67
C GLU A 373 -24.07 9.79 3.53
N ILE A 374 -24.59 10.52 2.56
CA ILE A 374 -24.35 11.96 2.42
C ILE A 374 -25.53 12.72 3.03
N GLN A 375 -25.18 13.64 3.91
CA GLN A 375 -26.11 14.44 4.70
C GLN A 375 -25.91 15.94 4.45
N LEU A 376 -27.00 16.70 4.51
CA LEU A 376 -26.95 18.11 4.82
C LEU A 376 -26.96 18.26 6.34
N TYR A 377 -25.99 18.98 6.90
CA TYR A 377 -25.75 19.06 8.33
C TYR A 377 -25.60 20.52 8.80
N ASP A 378 -26.19 20.85 9.94
CA ASP A 378 -26.00 22.12 10.65
C ASP A 378 -24.90 21.90 11.71
N LEU A 379 -23.70 22.37 11.40
CA LEU A 379 -22.53 22.19 12.25
C LEU A 379 -22.62 23.02 13.55
N LYS A 380 -23.27 24.19 13.50
CA LYS A 380 -23.41 25.03 14.71
C LYS A 380 -24.31 24.42 15.76
N ASN A 381 -25.37 23.75 15.34
CA ASN A 381 -26.34 23.12 16.24
C ASN A 381 -26.11 21.61 16.38
N ASN A 382 -25.07 21.07 15.78
CA ASN A 382 -24.73 19.63 15.75
C ASN A 382 -25.95 18.79 15.34
N LYS A 383 -26.53 19.06 14.17
CA LYS A 383 -27.79 18.45 13.76
C LYS A 383 -27.81 18.07 12.30
N LYS A 384 -28.10 16.81 12.03
CA LYS A 384 -28.49 16.34 10.70
C LYS A 384 -29.80 17.00 10.27
N LEU A 385 -29.81 17.69 9.14
CA LEU A 385 -30.98 18.32 8.56
C LEU A 385 -31.71 17.38 7.60
N LYS A 386 -30.94 16.68 6.75
CA LYS A 386 -31.50 15.80 5.72
C LYS A 386 -30.46 14.79 5.24
N THR A 387 -30.90 13.54 4.97
CA THR A 387 -30.16 12.61 4.14
C THR A 387 -30.34 12.99 2.68
N LEU A 388 -29.24 13.23 1.96
CA LEU A 388 -29.24 13.59 0.55
C LEU A 388 -29.16 12.35 -0.34
N PHE A 389 -28.34 11.39 0.06
CA PHE A 389 -28.21 10.11 -0.62
C PHE A 389 -27.72 9.02 0.35
N SER A 390 -28.29 7.84 0.23
CA SER A 390 -27.92 6.62 0.96
C SER A 390 -28.10 5.38 0.07
N ASN A 391 -27.45 4.29 0.44
CA ASN A 391 -27.65 2.98 -0.18
C ASN A 391 -27.83 1.92 0.91
N ASP A 392 -28.77 1.00 0.73
CA ASP A 392 -29.12 0.02 1.76
C ASP A 392 -28.05 -1.08 1.95
N THR A 393 -27.20 -1.27 0.96
CA THR A 393 -26.20 -2.37 0.93
C THR A 393 -24.77 -1.88 1.07
N PHE A 394 -24.44 -0.74 0.47
CA PHE A 394 -23.06 -0.26 0.32
C PHE A 394 -22.91 1.16 0.90
N ASP A 395 -21.71 1.47 1.33
CA ASP A 395 -21.33 2.81 1.75
C ASP A 395 -21.32 3.76 0.55
N VAL A 396 -21.83 4.96 0.75
CA VAL A 396 -21.69 6.04 -0.24
C VAL A 396 -20.26 6.57 -0.19
N SER A 397 -19.61 6.66 -1.35
CA SER A 397 -18.20 7.05 -1.46
C SER A 397 -18.00 8.57 -1.55
N GLY A 398 -18.98 9.30 -2.06
CA GLY A 398 -18.86 10.76 -2.23
C GLY A 398 -19.88 11.38 -3.19
N MET A 399 -19.60 12.65 -3.51
CA MET A 399 -20.40 13.44 -4.45
C MET A 399 -19.51 14.37 -5.28
N SER A 400 -20.05 14.88 -6.36
CA SER A 400 -19.44 15.94 -7.17
C SER A 400 -20.30 17.19 -7.18
N LEU A 401 -19.65 18.33 -7.08
CA LEU A 401 -20.26 19.66 -7.09
C LEU A 401 -19.84 20.44 -8.35
N SER A 402 -20.76 21.26 -8.87
CA SER A 402 -20.49 22.19 -9.95
C SER A 402 -20.14 23.58 -9.42
N ARG A 403 -18.90 24.05 -9.60
CA ARG A 403 -18.49 25.41 -9.23
C ARG A 403 -19.20 26.45 -10.10
N LYS A 404 -19.33 26.16 -11.39
CA LYS A 404 -20.03 27.06 -12.35
C LYS A 404 -21.50 27.30 -11.99
N ARG A 405 -22.16 26.33 -11.38
CA ARG A 405 -23.57 26.39 -10.99
C ARG A 405 -23.74 26.52 -9.47
N ASP A 406 -22.89 27.33 -8.87
CA ASP A 406 -22.94 27.65 -7.43
C ASP A 406 -23.04 26.41 -6.53
N TYR A 407 -22.11 25.46 -6.76
CA TYR A 407 -21.97 24.22 -6.01
C TYR A 407 -23.21 23.30 -6.02
N GLU A 408 -24.01 23.36 -7.10
CA GLU A 408 -25.07 22.39 -7.36
C GLU A 408 -24.49 20.96 -7.34
N ILE A 409 -25.20 20.01 -6.72
CA ILE A 409 -24.78 18.61 -6.70
C ILE A 409 -24.97 17.99 -8.09
N ASP A 410 -23.88 17.61 -8.74
CA ASP A 410 -23.92 16.95 -10.03
C ASP A 410 -24.31 15.48 -9.92
N TYR A 411 -23.67 14.75 -9.01
CA TYR A 411 -23.93 13.32 -8.83
C TYR A 411 -23.41 12.81 -7.47
N PHE A 412 -23.94 11.67 -7.05
CA PHE A 412 -23.41 10.83 -5.98
C PHE A 412 -22.65 9.63 -6.54
N VAL A 413 -21.75 9.09 -5.75
CA VAL A 413 -20.95 7.89 -6.09
C VAL A 413 -20.99 6.91 -4.94
N TYR A 414 -21.18 5.61 -5.27
CA TYR A 414 -20.94 4.51 -4.36
C TYR A 414 -20.28 3.33 -5.09
N THR A 415 -19.57 2.47 -4.36
CA THR A 415 -19.00 1.26 -4.90
C THR A 415 -19.80 0.06 -4.41
N GLY A 416 -20.64 -0.46 -5.30
CA GLY A 416 -21.38 -1.70 -5.13
C GLY A 416 -20.59 -2.90 -5.67
N GLU A 417 -21.25 -3.71 -6.50
CA GLU A 417 -20.57 -4.71 -7.33
C GLU A 417 -19.59 -4.05 -8.32
N LYS A 418 -19.98 -2.88 -8.81
CA LYS A 418 -19.18 -1.94 -9.61
C LYS A 418 -19.32 -0.55 -9.02
N THR A 419 -18.48 0.37 -9.46
CA THR A 419 -18.66 1.79 -9.10
C THR A 419 -19.86 2.36 -9.86
N GLU A 420 -20.79 2.95 -9.13
CA GLU A 420 -22.02 3.51 -9.66
C GLU A 420 -22.06 5.03 -9.46
N ILE A 421 -22.37 5.74 -10.55
CA ILE A 421 -22.60 7.18 -10.56
C ILE A 421 -24.12 7.42 -10.63
N VAL A 422 -24.65 8.18 -9.68
CA VAL A 422 -26.07 8.55 -9.60
C VAL A 422 -26.22 10.02 -9.96
N PRO A 423 -26.55 10.39 -11.23
CA PRO A 423 -26.67 11.76 -11.68
C PRO A 423 -27.83 12.51 -11.01
N VAL A 424 -27.61 13.74 -10.55
CA VAL A 424 -28.57 14.56 -9.82
C VAL A 424 -28.96 15.80 -10.61
N SER A 425 -27.98 16.65 -10.98
CA SER A 425 -28.27 17.86 -11.74
C SER A 425 -28.76 17.54 -13.16
N ASP A 426 -29.65 18.39 -13.71
CA ASP A 426 -30.13 18.18 -15.06
C ASP A 426 -29.04 18.37 -16.12
N THR A 427 -28.05 19.15 -15.82
CA THR A 427 -26.85 19.30 -16.66
C THR A 427 -26.04 18.00 -16.68
N TYR A 428 -25.70 17.46 -15.52
CA TYR A 428 -24.90 16.26 -15.47
C TYR A 428 -25.65 15.00 -15.96
N LYS A 429 -26.96 14.91 -15.78
CA LYS A 429 -27.79 13.85 -16.39
C LYS A 429 -27.60 13.76 -17.88
N LYS A 430 -27.53 14.92 -18.59
CA LYS A 430 -27.29 14.96 -20.04
C LYS A 430 -25.88 14.50 -20.39
N ILE A 431 -24.87 14.97 -19.67
CA ILE A 431 -23.47 14.56 -19.81
C ILE A 431 -23.35 13.05 -19.59
N TYR A 432 -23.88 12.54 -18.48
CA TYR A 432 -23.86 11.12 -18.15
C TYR A 432 -24.52 10.24 -19.22
N ALA A 433 -25.71 10.65 -19.69
CA ALA A 433 -26.42 9.92 -20.74
C ALA A 433 -25.63 9.88 -22.06
N ARG A 434 -24.97 11.00 -22.41
CA ARG A 434 -24.10 11.08 -23.59
C ARG A 434 -22.89 10.14 -23.47
N LEU A 435 -22.19 10.18 -22.33
CA LEU A 435 -21.03 9.32 -22.08
C LEU A 435 -21.44 7.84 -21.97
N LYS A 436 -22.57 7.54 -21.36
CA LYS A 436 -23.10 6.17 -21.28
C LYS A 436 -23.42 5.58 -22.66
N LYS A 437 -23.92 6.44 -23.58
CA LYS A 437 -24.13 6.04 -24.97
C LYS A 437 -22.81 5.75 -25.69
N GLU A 438 -21.74 6.51 -25.38
CA GLU A 438 -20.42 6.34 -25.98
C GLU A 438 -19.72 5.06 -25.49
N PHE A 439 -19.71 4.85 -24.17
CA PHE A 439 -18.88 3.81 -23.54
C PHE A 439 -19.61 2.50 -23.22
N GLY A 440 -20.94 2.48 -23.33
CA GLY A 440 -21.74 1.26 -23.10
C GLY A 440 -21.66 0.77 -21.65
N ASP A 441 -21.28 -0.49 -21.45
CA ASP A 441 -21.20 -1.14 -20.14
C ASP A 441 -19.88 -0.90 -19.40
N LYS A 442 -18.93 -0.19 -20.01
CA LYS A 442 -17.69 0.20 -19.37
C LYS A 442 -17.95 1.19 -18.26
N GLN A 443 -17.12 1.16 -17.24
CA GLN A 443 -17.10 2.21 -16.23
C GLN A 443 -16.40 3.44 -16.77
N PHE A 444 -16.93 4.60 -16.46
CA PHE A 444 -16.27 5.87 -16.75
C PHE A 444 -16.48 6.85 -15.60
N TYR A 445 -15.51 7.71 -15.39
CA TYR A 445 -15.57 8.75 -14.37
C TYR A 445 -14.83 10.01 -14.82
N THR A 446 -15.28 11.14 -14.31
CA THR A 446 -14.61 12.42 -14.52
C THR A 446 -13.33 12.44 -13.69
N VAL A 447 -12.19 12.55 -14.36
CA VAL A 447 -10.88 12.76 -13.75
C VAL A 447 -10.68 14.22 -13.41
N ASP A 448 -11.05 15.08 -14.35
CA ASP A 448 -10.90 16.53 -14.25
C ASP A 448 -11.93 17.25 -15.15
N LYS A 449 -12.17 18.53 -14.89
CA LYS A 449 -13.00 19.39 -15.72
C LYS A 449 -12.49 20.83 -15.69
N THR A 450 -12.72 21.56 -16.78
CA THR A 450 -12.40 22.99 -16.85
C THR A 450 -13.24 23.82 -15.89
N GLU A 451 -12.81 25.04 -15.60
CA GLU A 451 -13.55 25.96 -14.71
C GLU A 451 -14.92 26.34 -15.25
N ASP A 452 -15.04 26.48 -16.57
CA ASP A 452 -16.29 26.70 -17.24
C ASP A 452 -17.13 25.44 -17.47
N GLU A 453 -16.62 24.26 -17.05
CA GLU A 453 -17.23 22.95 -17.19
C GLU A 453 -17.68 22.60 -18.63
N ASN A 454 -16.98 23.13 -19.63
CA ASN A 454 -17.21 22.81 -21.02
C ASN A 454 -16.33 21.66 -21.53
N VAL A 455 -15.20 21.39 -20.89
CA VAL A 455 -14.32 20.29 -21.25
C VAL A 455 -14.12 19.38 -20.06
N TYR A 456 -14.29 18.08 -20.27
CA TYR A 456 -14.11 17.03 -19.26
C TYR A 456 -13.00 16.07 -19.68
N LEU A 457 -12.13 15.71 -18.75
CA LEU A 457 -11.22 14.57 -18.88
C LEU A 457 -11.90 13.36 -18.27
N ILE A 458 -12.15 12.37 -19.10
CA ILE A 458 -12.87 11.15 -18.73
C ILE A 458 -11.90 9.97 -18.74
N ALA A 459 -11.83 9.21 -17.65
CA ALA A 459 -11.20 7.90 -17.63
C ALA A 459 -12.26 6.81 -17.85
N VAL A 460 -11.92 5.83 -18.69
CA VAL A 460 -12.75 4.67 -19.02
C VAL A 460 -12.00 3.42 -18.65
N THR A 461 -12.63 2.56 -17.85
CA THR A 461 -12.04 1.30 -17.37
C THR A 461 -13.03 0.15 -17.52
N SER A 462 -12.53 -1.08 -17.45
CA SER A 462 -13.36 -2.28 -17.29
C SER A 462 -12.51 -3.41 -16.69
N ASP A 463 -13.11 -4.56 -16.46
CA ASP A 463 -12.40 -5.80 -16.11
C ASP A 463 -11.39 -6.25 -17.19
N LYS A 464 -11.48 -5.70 -18.41
CA LYS A 464 -10.65 -6.05 -19.58
C LYS A 464 -9.80 -4.90 -20.11
N ILE A 465 -9.98 -3.70 -19.59
CA ILE A 465 -9.27 -2.49 -20.03
C ILE A 465 -8.64 -1.83 -18.80
N VAL A 466 -7.31 -1.68 -18.82
CA VAL A 466 -6.55 -1.02 -17.76
C VAL A 466 -6.99 0.42 -17.57
N GLY A 467 -7.10 1.15 -18.67
CA GLY A 467 -7.58 2.53 -18.68
C GLY A 467 -7.39 3.19 -20.05
N GLU A 468 -8.36 3.99 -20.41
CA GLU A 468 -8.33 4.86 -21.58
C GLU A 468 -8.77 6.26 -21.14
N TYR A 469 -8.09 7.28 -21.57
CA TYR A 469 -8.43 8.69 -21.29
C TYR A 469 -9.04 9.33 -22.52
N TYR A 470 -10.11 10.10 -22.30
CA TYR A 470 -10.83 10.82 -23.33
C TYR A 470 -11.02 12.28 -22.91
N VAL A 471 -11.04 13.19 -23.88
CA VAL A 471 -11.49 14.56 -23.71
C VAL A 471 -12.91 14.65 -24.28
N TYR A 472 -13.85 15.09 -23.45
CA TYR A 472 -15.22 15.37 -23.87
C TYR A 472 -15.44 16.88 -23.88
N ASP A 473 -15.67 17.45 -25.08
CA ASP A 473 -16.06 18.83 -25.29
C ASP A 473 -17.60 18.89 -25.37
N VAL A 474 -18.20 19.53 -24.37
CA VAL A 474 -19.67 19.56 -24.20
C VAL A 474 -20.33 20.42 -25.28
N GLU A 475 -19.72 21.55 -25.66
CA GLU A 475 -20.29 22.44 -26.67
C GLU A 475 -20.26 21.85 -28.08
N LYS A 476 -19.16 21.16 -28.42
CA LYS A 476 -19.00 20.46 -29.69
C LYS A 476 -19.65 19.09 -29.74
N ASP A 477 -20.07 18.58 -28.58
CA ASP A 477 -20.52 17.19 -28.37
C ASP A 477 -19.54 16.15 -28.94
N THR A 478 -18.25 16.34 -28.75
CA THR A 478 -17.19 15.45 -29.26
C THR A 478 -16.45 14.75 -28.13
N VAL A 479 -16.31 13.42 -28.25
CA VAL A 479 -15.51 12.58 -27.36
C VAL A 479 -14.29 12.10 -28.12
N THR A 480 -13.12 12.57 -27.72
CA THR A 480 -11.85 12.28 -28.40
C THR A 480 -10.94 11.45 -27.52
N LEU A 481 -10.43 10.34 -28.05
CA LEU A 481 -9.44 9.52 -27.35
C LEU A 481 -8.14 10.31 -27.19
N LEU A 482 -7.70 10.48 -25.93
CA LEU A 482 -6.43 11.10 -25.58
C LEU A 482 -5.30 10.10 -25.47
N TYR A 483 -5.51 9.00 -24.73
CA TYR A 483 -4.47 8.02 -24.43
C TYR A 483 -5.04 6.66 -23.99
N LYS A 484 -4.30 5.57 -24.33
CA LYS A 484 -4.56 4.22 -23.82
C LYS A 484 -3.37 3.77 -22.97
N LEU A 485 -3.61 3.32 -21.75
CA LEU A 485 -2.54 2.98 -20.80
C LEU A 485 -1.70 1.79 -21.28
N LEU A 486 -2.30 0.65 -21.61
CA LEU A 486 -1.60 -0.55 -22.09
C LEU A 486 -2.22 -1.01 -23.43
N PRO A 487 -1.91 -0.34 -24.55
CA PRO A 487 -2.57 -0.59 -25.83
C PRO A 487 -2.22 -1.95 -26.46
N HIS A 488 -1.18 -2.64 -25.97
CA HIS A 488 -0.80 -3.97 -26.44
C HIS A 488 -1.76 -5.05 -25.93
N LEU A 489 -2.33 -4.91 -24.72
CA LEU A 489 -3.36 -5.80 -24.19
C LEU A 489 -4.70 -5.52 -24.88
N LYS A 490 -5.24 -6.53 -25.58
CA LYS A 490 -6.48 -6.38 -26.34
C LYS A 490 -7.67 -6.88 -25.53
N GLU A 491 -8.70 -6.05 -25.37
CA GLU A 491 -9.93 -6.35 -24.62
C GLU A 491 -10.53 -7.74 -24.93
N LYS A 492 -10.54 -8.13 -26.20
CA LYS A 492 -11.07 -9.42 -26.63
C LYS A 492 -10.31 -10.65 -26.14
N ASP A 493 -9.10 -10.47 -25.66
CA ASP A 493 -8.21 -11.54 -25.18
C ASP A 493 -8.22 -11.64 -23.65
N MET A 494 -8.91 -10.71 -22.97
CA MET A 494 -8.97 -10.63 -21.51
C MET A 494 -10.19 -11.38 -20.96
N ALA A 495 -10.02 -11.95 -19.77
CA ALA A 495 -11.06 -12.63 -19.01
C ALA A 495 -12.05 -11.65 -18.38
N SER A 496 -13.29 -12.09 -18.19
CA SER A 496 -14.30 -11.31 -17.48
C SER A 496 -14.23 -11.57 -15.98
N MET A 497 -14.28 -10.50 -15.18
CA MET A 497 -14.45 -10.54 -13.74
C MET A 497 -15.94 -10.45 -13.40
N GLN A 498 -16.44 -11.39 -12.60
CA GLN A 498 -17.84 -11.47 -12.20
C GLN A 498 -17.99 -11.22 -10.70
N PRO A 499 -18.89 -10.34 -10.26
CA PRO A 499 -19.22 -10.20 -8.86
C PRO A 499 -19.90 -11.46 -8.32
N ILE A 500 -19.60 -11.80 -7.08
CA ILE A 500 -20.22 -12.89 -6.33
C ILE A 500 -20.64 -12.41 -4.95
N SER A 501 -21.66 -13.07 -4.38
CA SER A 501 -21.99 -12.94 -2.96
C SER A 501 -22.44 -14.28 -2.40
N PHE A 502 -22.13 -14.53 -1.13
CA PHE A 502 -22.48 -15.76 -0.44
C PHE A 502 -22.69 -15.46 1.05
N THR A 503 -23.29 -16.39 1.77
CA THR A 503 -23.47 -16.30 3.22
C THR A 503 -22.36 -17.08 3.90
N SER A 504 -21.62 -16.44 4.81
CA SER A 504 -20.62 -17.10 5.63
C SER A 504 -21.28 -18.10 6.61
N ARG A 505 -20.47 -19.01 7.17
CA ARG A 505 -20.94 -20.04 8.14
C ARG A 505 -21.61 -19.46 9.39
N ASP A 506 -21.36 -18.20 9.71
CA ASP A 506 -21.98 -17.50 10.84
C ASP A 506 -23.06 -16.46 10.43
N GLY A 507 -23.46 -16.47 9.15
CA GLY A 507 -24.62 -15.75 8.64
C GLY A 507 -24.36 -14.36 8.07
N LEU A 508 -23.08 -13.94 7.99
CA LEU A 508 -22.71 -12.66 7.38
C LEU A 508 -22.73 -12.75 5.84
N THR A 509 -23.28 -11.77 5.14
CA THR A 509 -23.18 -11.68 3.69
C THR A 509 -21.78 -11.23 3.29
N ILE A 510 -21.09 -12.06 2.54
CA ILE A 510 -19.73 -11.79 2.03
C ILE A 510 -19.83 -11.53 0.53
N HIS A 511 -19.09 -10.51 0.07
CA HIS A 511 -18.98 -10.14 -1.33
C HIS A 511 -17.60 -10.48 -1.87
N GLY A 512 -17.48 -10.59 -3.18
CA GLY A 512 -16.20 -10.86 -3.81
C GLY A 512 -16.30 -10.87 -5.33
N TYR A 513 -15.27 -11.40 -5.97
CA TYR A 513 -15.20 -11.51 -7.42
C TYR A 513 -14.56 -12.82 -7.83
N ILE A 514 -15.01 -13.34 -8.97
CA ILE A 514 -14.40 -14.49 -9.64
C ILE A 514 -14.00 -14.08 -11.06
N THR A 515 -12.76 -14.37 -11.43
CA THR A 515 -12.29 -14.27 -12.81
C THR A 515 -12.05 -15.69 -13.32
N LEU A 516 -12.85 -16.12 -14.28
CA LEU A 516 -12.72 -17.46 -14.88
C LEU A 516 -11.71 -17.44 -16.04
N PRO A 517 -11.04 -18.58 -16.35
CA PRO A 517 -10.09 -18.65 -17.46
C PRO A 517 -10.70 -18.22 -18.79
N THR A 518 -9.89 -17.64 -19.68
CA THR A 518 -10.33 -17.19 -21.01
C THR A 518 -10.91 -18.30 -21.87
N ASN A 519 -10.50 -19.54 -21.63
CA ASN A 519 -10.95 -20.75 -22.34
C ASN A 519 -12.02 -21.55 -21.57
N TYR A 520 -12.53 -21.03 -20.44
CA TYR A 520 -13.53 -21.69 -19.60
C TYR A 520 -14.80 -22.03 -20.40
N LYS A 521 -15.30 -23.24 -20.21
CA LYS A 521 -16.59 -23.69 -20.72
C LYS A 521 -17.51 -24.04 -19.56
N LYS A 522 -18.79 -23.71 -19.71
CA LYS A 522 -19.79 -24.02 -18.68
C LYS A 522 -19.77 -25.53 -18.35
N GLY A 523 -19.52 -25.83 -17.07
CA GLY A 523 -19.41 -27.20 -16.56
C GLY A 523 -17.97 -27.67 -16.34
N ASP A 524 -16.96 -26.90 -16.79
CA ASP A 524 -15.56 -27.16 -16.44
C ASP A 524 -15.33 -26.90 -14.96
N ARG A 525 -14.49 -27.73 -14.35
CA ARG A 525 -13.89 -27.47 -13.02
C ARG A 525 -12.43 -27.15 -13.22
N VAL A 526 -12.07 -25.91 -12.90
CA VAL A 526 -10.73 -25.39 -13.18
C VAL A 526 -9.90 -25.24 -11.91
N PRO A 527 -8.56 -25.24 -12.00
CA PRO A 527 -7.72 -24.86 -10.87
C PRO A 527 -7.97 -23.42 -10.48
N VAL A 528 -7.86 -23.11 -9.18
CA VAL A 528 -8.18 -21.80 -8.63
C VAL A 528 -7.00 -21.24 -7.87
N ILE A 529 -6.78 -19.94 -7.99
CA ILE A 529 -5.91 -19.17 -7.13
C ILE A 529 -6.81 -18.27 -6.28
N VAL A 530 -6.79 -18.47 -4.97
CA VAL A 530 -7.45 -17.60 -3.99
C VAL A 530 -6.50 -16.47 -3.69
N ASN A 531 -6.94 -15.23 -3.91
CA ASN A 531 -6.10 -14.04 -3.75
C ASN A 531 -6.75 -13.07 -2.75
N PRO A 532 -6.55 -13.27 -1.44
CA PRO A 532 -7.02 -12.33 -0.43
C PRO A 532 -6.24 -11.03 -0.49
N HIS A 533 -6.95 -9.91 -0.38
CA HIS A 533 -6.33 -8.58 -0.45
C HIS A 533 -5.49 -8.23 0.78
N GLY A 534 -4.58 -7.28 0.61
CA GLY A 534 -3.82 -6.65 1.69
C GLY A 534 -4.68 -5.70 2.54
N GLY A 535 -4.08 -5.03 3.48
CA GLY A 535 -4.72 -4.11 4.42
C GLY A 535 -4.61 -4.64 5.85
N PRO A 536 -5.63 -5.22 6.52
CA PRO A 536 -6.96 -5.65 6.00
C PRO A 536 -8.06 -4.60 6.10
N GLN A 537 -7.97 -3.68 7.08
CA GLN A 537 -9.05 -2.79 7.48
C GLN A 537 -9.38 -1.76 6.41
N GLY A 538 -10.65 -1.66 6.05
CA GLY A 538 -11.17 -0.62 5.16
C GLY A 538 -10.74 -0.76 3.69
N ILE A 539 -9.91 -1.74 3.38
CA ILE A 539 -9.52 -2.09 2.00
C ILE A 539 -10.53 -3.09 1.43
N ARG A 540 -10.68 -3.12 0.11
CA ARG A 540 -11.50 -4.12 -0.59
C ARG A 540 -10.99 -4.33 -2.00
N ASP A 541 -11.29 -5.50 -2.55
CA ASP A 541 -11.24 -5.74 -3.99
C ASP A 541 -12.43 -5.07 -4.67
N ASN A 542 -12.18 -4.56 -5.86
CA ASN A 542 -13.17 -3.90 -6.70
C ASN A 542 -13.23 -4.55 -8.08
N TRP A 543 -14.37 -4.42 -8.75
CA TRP A 543 -14.49 -4.82 -10.14
C TRP A 543 -13.62 -3.93 -11.02
N GLY A 544 -12.79 -4.55 -11.85
CA GLY A 544 -11.91 -3.84 -12.76
C GLY A 544 -10.80 -4.74 -13.32
N PHE A 545 -9.89 -4.16 -14.10
CA PHE A 545 -8.73 -4.86 -14.60
C PHE A 545 -7.77 -5.20 -13.45
N ASN A 546 -7.54 -6.48 -13.24
CA ASN A 546 -6.55 -6.97 -12.29
C ASN A 546 -5.47 -7.75 -13.07
N PRO A 547 -4.21 -7.30 -13.09
CA PRO A 547 -3.15 -7.90 -13.90
C PRO A 547 -2.85 -9.35 -13.50
N GLU A 548 -2.89 -9.67 -12.20
CA GLU A 548 -2.67 -11.04 -11.69
C GLU A 548 -3.81 -11.97 -12.13
N ALA A 549 -5.05 -11.54 -11.93
CA ALA A 549 -6.22 -12.33 -12.36
C ALA A 549 -6.23 -12.55 -13.87
N GLN A 550 -5.85 -11.56 -14.69
CA GLN A 550 -5.74 -11.69 -16.13
C GLN A 550 -4.60 -12.64 -16.54
N LEU A 551 -3.45 -12.52 -15.89
CA LEU A 551 -2.33 -13.42 -16.07
C LEU A 551 -2.77 -14.86 -15.78
N PHE A 552 -3.34 -15.13 -14.60
CA PHE A 552 -3.77 -16.46 -14.19
C PHE A 552 -4.86 -17.02 -15.10
N ALA A 553 -5.84 -16.20 -15.50
CA ALA A 553 -6.90 -16.59 -16.41
C ALA A 553 -6.37 -17.00 -17.79
N SER A 554 -5.33 -16.34 -18.29
CA SER A 554 -4.69 -16.69 -19.56
C SER A 554 -3.91 -18.01 -19.49
N ARG A 555 -3.55 -18.47 -18.28
CA ARG A 555 -2.86 -19.73 -17.99
C ARG A 555 -3.82 -20.85 -17.57
N GLY A 556 -5.13 -20.60 -17.59
CA GLY A 556 -6.16 -21.61 -17.31
C GLY A 556 -6.59 -21.71 -15.85
N TYR A 557 -6.20 -20.74 -14.99
CA TYR A 557 -6.61 -20.67 -13.59
C TYR A 557 -7.77 -19.69 -13.42
N ALA A 558 -8.72 -20.01 -12.55
CA ALA A 558 -9.64 -19.01 -12.04
C ALA A 558 -8.97 -18.24 -10.88
N THR A 559 -9.40 -17.00 -10.65
CA THR A 559 -8.96 -16.20 -9.49
C THR A 559 -10.16 -15.83 -8.65
N LEU A 560 -10.12 -16.16 -7.35
CA LEU A 560 -11.14 -15.80 -6.36
C LEU A 560 -10.62 -14.66 -5.48
N HIS A 561 -11.32 -13.53 -5.48
CA HIS A 561 -11.14 -12.43 -4.55
C HIS A 561 -12.32 -12.40 -3.57
N VAL A 562 -12.03 -12.41 -2.27
CA VAL A 562 -13.04 -12.38 -1.21
C VAL A 562 -12.88 -11.10 -0.40
N ASN A 563 -13.90 -10.27 -0.37
CA ASN A 563 -14.00 -9.15 0.54
C ASN A 563 -14.51 -9.67 1.91
N PHE A 564 -13.58 -10.26 2.67
CA PHE A 564 -13.86 -10.83 3.98
C PHE A 564 -14.25 -9.72 4.98
N ARG A 565 -14.91 -10.09 6.10
CA ARG A 565 -15.23 -9.11 7.15
C ARG A 565 -14.04 -8.22 7.47
N ILE A 566 -14.25 -6.96 7.81
CA ILE A 566 -13.29 -5.86 7.94
C ILE A 566 -12.96 -5.13 6.63
N SER A 567 -13.29 -5.68 5.47
CA SER A 567 -13.18 -4.94 4.20
C SER A 567 -14.10 -3.72 4.20
N GLY A 568 -13.68 -2.64 3.50
CA GLY A 568 -14.42 -1.39 3.46
C GLY A 568 -15.60 -1.39 2.49
N GLY A 569 -16.50 -0.42 2.66
CA GLY A 569 -17.60 -0.16 1.72
C GLY A 569 -18.88 -0.96 1.97
N TYR A 570 -18.94 -1.75 3.05
CA TYR A 570 -20.06 -2.62 3.40
C TYR A 570 -20.75 -2.23 4.72
N GLY A 571 -20.49 -1.02 5.23
CA GLY A 571 -21.02 -0.51 6.48
C GLY A 571 -20.17 -0.81 7.70
N LYS A 572 -20.48 -0.09 8.79
CA LYS A 572 -19.70 -0.18 10.04
C LYS A 572 -19.84 -1.52 10.74
N GLU A 573 -21.01 -2.18 10.66
CA GLU A 573 -21.22 -3.48 11.29
C GLU A 573 -20.36 -4.56 10.62
N PHE A 574 -20.22 -4.52 9.30
CA PHE A 574 -19.33 -5.40 8.56
C PHE A 574 -17.86 -5.15 8.90
N LEU A 575 -17.46 -3.88 9.01
CA LEU A 575 -16.11 -3.48 9.41
C LEU A 575 -15.81 -3.98 10.84
N LYS A 576 -16.70 -3.67 11.81
CA LYS A 576 -16.55 -4.03 13.23
C LYS A 576 -16.59 -5.54 13.45
N ALA A 577 -17.31 -6.30 12.62
CA ALA A 577 -17.35 -7.76 12.68
C ALA A 577 -15.97 -8.41 12.48
N GLY A 578 -15.00 -7.69 11.91
CA GLY A 578 -13.63 -8.14 11.71
C GLY A 578 -12.65 -7.77 12.83
N PHE A 579 -13.01 -6.87 13.76
CA PHE A 579 -12.12 -6.46 14.84
C PHE A 579 -11.84 -7.63 15.79
N GLY A 580 -10.56 -7.89 16.08
CA GLY A 580 -10.13 -9.06 16.84
C GLY A 580 -10.49 -10.41 16.19
N GLN A 581 -10.69 -10.45 14.87
CA GLN A 581 -11.02 -11.68 14.12
C GLN A 581 -9.99 -12.00 13.03
N ILE A 582 -8.87 -11.30 12.99
CA ILE A 582 -7.80 -11.56 12.04
C ILE A 582 -7.21 -12.96 12.30
N GLY A 583 -7.08 -13.75 11.23
CA GLY A 583 -6.64 -15.16 11.31
C GLY A 583 -7.68 -16.15 11.87
N ARG A 584 -8.87 -15.66 12.23
CA ARG A 584 -10.01 -16.45 12.73
C ARG A 584 -11.19 -16.34 11.78
N LYS A 585 -12.25 -15.62 12.11
CA LYS A 585 -13.45 -15.48 11.28
C LYS A 585 -13.18 -14.80 9.91
N ALA A 586 -12.22 -13.89 9.83
CA ALA A 586 -11.80 -13.32 8.54
C ALA A 586 -11.24 -14.40 7.59
N MET A 587 -10.52 -15.39 8.12
CA MET A 587 -10.09 -16.55 7.34
C MET A 587 -11.23 -17.52 7.05
N ASP A 588 -12.20 -17.66 7.97
CA ASP A 588 -13.40 -18.47 7.72
C ASP A 588 -14.18 -17.92 6.51
N ASP A 589 -14.30 -16.62 6.35
CA ASP A 589 -14.95 -15.99 5.18
C ASP A 589 -14.24 -16.36 3.86
N VAL A 590 -12.90 -16.42 3.86
CA VAL A 590 -12.12 -16.85 2.69
C VAL A 590 -12.38 -18.32 2.38
N GLU A 591 -12.38 -19.18 3.40
CA GLU A 591 -12.67 -20.61 3.25
C GLU A 591 -14.11 -20.86 2.76
N ASP A 592 -15.09 -20.10 3.25
CA ASP A 592 -16.48 -20.16 2.84
C ASP A 592 -16.64 -19.73 1.37
N GLY A 593 -15.86 -18.73 0.93
CA GLY A 593 -15.77 -18.34 -0.48
C GLY A 593 -15.24 -19.45 -1.37
N ILE A 594 -14.22 -20.18 -0.91
CA ILE A 594 -13.70 -21.36 -1.60
C ILE A 594 -14.80 -22.44 -1.73
N GLN A 595 -15.49 -22.74 -0.63
CA GLN A 595 -16.57 -23.71 -0.64
C GLN A 595 -17.69 -23.28 -1.58
N TYR A 596 -18.07 -21.99 -1.58
CA TYR A 596 -19.06 -21.44 -2.50
C TYR A 596 -18.73 -21.73 -3.96
N ILE A 597 -17.50 -21.45 -4.42
CA ILE A 597 -17.13 -21.68 -5.84
C ILE A 597 -17.00 -23.16 -6.19
N ILE A 598 -16.69 -24.03 -5.22
CA ILE A 598 -16.75 -25.49 -5.39
C ILE A 598 -18.20 -25.93 -5.60
N ASP A 599 -19.15 -25.44 -4.81
CA ASP A 599 -20.57 -25.76 -4.88
C ASP A 599 -21.21 -25.23 -6.17
N GLN A 600 -20.73 -24.08 -6.70
CA GLN A 600 -21.10 -23.59 -8.03
C GLN A 600 -20.56 -24.48 -9.18
N GLY A 601 -19.66 -25.41 -8.87
CA GLY A 601 -19.06 -26.29 -9.87
C GLY A 601 -17.99 -25.63 -10.74
N TRP A 602 -17.46 -24.47 -10.31
CA TRP A 602 -16.40 -23.75 -11.05
C TRP A 602 -15.01 -24.25 -10.67
N ALA A 603 -14.81 -24.64 -9.42
CA ALA A 603 -13.51 -25.01 -8.88
C ALA A 603 -13.27 -26.53 -8.87
N ASP A 604 -12.05 -26.93 -9.20
CA ASP A 604 -11.53 -28.25 -8.86
C ASP A 604 -11.00 -28.19 -7.41
N LYS A 605 -11.68 -28.86 -6.50
CA LYS A 605 -11.38 -28.84 -5.07
C LYS A 605 -9.98 -29.35 -4.71
N ASP A 606 -9.35 -30.13 -5.57
CA ASP A 606 -8.03 -30.71 -5.36
C ASP A 606 -6.90 -29.86 -5.96
N ARG A 607 -7.25 -28.74 -6.64
CA ARG A 607 -6.32 -27.81 -7.31
C ARG A 607 -6.59 -26.36 -6.92
N ILE A 608 -6.56 -26.07 -5.62
CA ILE A 608 -6.75 -24.72 -5.08
C ILE A 608 -5.43 -24.23 -4.49
N ALA A 609 -4.89 -23.17 -5.03
CA ALA A 609 -3.75 -22.45 -4.48
C ALA A 609 -4.20 -21.20 -3.72
N ILE A 610 -3.41 -20.74 -2.76
CA ILE A 610 -3.59 -19.44 -2.12
C ILE A 610 -2.36 -18.58 -2.35
N TYR A 611 -2.57 -17.34 -2.82
CA TYR A 611 -1.52 -16.38 -3.17
C TYR A 611 -1.90 -15.01 -2.64
N GLY A 612 -0.96 -14.28 -2.02
CA GLY A 612 -1.27 -12.93 -1.54
C GLY A 612 -0.08 -12.18 -0.99
N GLY A 613 -0.24 -10.86 -0.91
CA GLY A 613 0.76 -9.94 -0.40
C GLY A 613 0.32 -9.22 0.88
N SER A 614 1.28 -8.86 1.75
CA SER A 614 1.05 -8.14 3.01
C SER A 614 0.07 -8.90 3.92
N HIS A 615 -1.09 -8.33 4.29
CA HIS A 615 -2.13 -9.09 5.00
C HIS A 615 -2.61 -10.31 4.17
N GLY A 616 -2.68 -10.20 2.84
CA GLY A 616 -2.98 -11.34 1.97
C GLY A 616 -1.92 -12.44 2.09
N GLY A 617 -0.64 -12.09 2.25
CA GLY A 617 0.46 -13.02 2.55
C GLY A 617 0.30 -13.67 3.93
N TYR A 618 -0.10 -12.90 4.96
CA TYR A 618 -0.51 -13.47 6.23
C TYR A 618 -1.64 -14.49 6.06
N ALA A 619 -2.64 -14.17 5.24
CA ALA A 619 -3.74 -15.08 4.96
C ALA A 619 -3.27 -16.38 4.29
N VAL A 620 -2.25 -16.30 3.40
CA VAL A 620 -1.59 -17.49 2.84
C VAL A 620 -0.97 -18.33 3.96
N LEU A 621 -0.08 -17.74 4.75
CA LEU A 621 0.61 -18.44 5.84
C LEU A 621 -0.37 -19.03 6.86
N ARG A 622 -1.41 -18.27 7.21
CA ARG A 622 -2.46 -18.73 8.13
C ARG A 622 -3.31 -19.84 7.52
N GLY A 623 -3.67 -19.75 6.26
CA GLY A 623 -4.38 -20.82 5.55
C GLY A 623 -3.59 -22.12 5.53
N MET A 624 -2.28 -22.06 5.23
CA MET A 624 -1.38 -23.20 5.22
C MET A 624 -1.15 -23.82 6.60
N THR A 625 -1.39 -23.07 7.70
CA THR A 625 -1.28 -23.59 9.08
C THR A 625 -2.63 -23.91 9.72
N LYS A 626 -3.73 -23.25 9.32
CA LYS A 626 -5.09 -23.46 9.86
C LYS A 626 -5.81 -24.62 9.16
N THR A 627 -5.81 -24.61 7.82
CA THR A 627 -6.52 -25.57 6.97
C THR A 627 -5.62 -26.11 5.86
N PRO A 628 -4.48 -26.74 6.21
CA PRO A 628 -3.44 -27.14 5.25
C PRO A 628 -3.92 -28.13 4.18
N ASP A 629 -5.00 -28.87 4.42
CA ASP A 629 -5.55 -29.83 3.48
C ASP A 629 -6.47 -29.20 2.44
N LEU A 630 -6.86 -27.92 2.61
CA LEU A 630 -7.71 -27.19 1.68
C LEU A 630 -6.93 -26.72 0.44
N TYR A 631 -5.63 -26.49 0.60
CA TYR A 631 -4.80 -25.90 -0.45
C TYR A 631 -3.84 -26.93 -1.05
N ALA A 632 -3.62 -26.83 -2.34
CA ALA A 632 -2.59 -27.61 -3.06
C ALA A 632 -1.19 -26.99 -2.86
N CYS A 633 -1.10 -25.65 -2.77
CA CYS A 633 0.11 -24.91 -2.47
C CYS A 633 -0.23 -23.48 -2.01
N GLY A 634 0.76 -22.79 -1.44
CA GLY A 634 0.70 -21.39 -1.05
C GLY A 634 1.86 -20.59 -1.62
N VAL A 635 1.62 -19.32 -1.94
CA VAL A 635 2.65 -18.34 -2.30
C VAL A 635 2.46 -17.10 -1.46
N ASP A 636 3.36 -16.86 -0.54
CA ASP A 636 3.40 -15.69 0.33
C ASP A 636 4.31 -14.61 -0.25
N TYR A 637 3.82 -13.39 -0.27
CA TYR A 637 4.57 -12.21 -0.66
C TYR A 637 4.52 -11.18 0.47
N VAL A 638 5.65 -10.96 1.13
CA VAL A 638 5.81 -10.00 2.25
C VAL A 638 4.75 -10.12 3.35
N GLY A 639 4.32 -11.35 3.68
CA GLY A 639 3.27 -11.62 4.66
C GLY A 639 3.74 -11.49 6.11
N VAL A 640 2.82 -11.08 6.99
CA VAL A 640 3.06 -11.09 8.43
C VAL A 640 3.08 -12.54 8.93
N SER A 641 4.24 -13.03 9.33
CA SER A 641 4.39 -14.41 9.80
C SER A 641 4.17 -14.58 11.30
N ASN A 642 4.44 -13.53 12.10
CA ASN A 642 4.34 -13.54 13.54
C ASN A 642 3.76 -12.20 14.04
N LEU A 643 2.63 -12.23 14.73
CA LEU A 643 1.94 -11.03 15.19
C LEU A 643 2.69 -10.29 16.30
N PHE A 644 3.53 -10.98 17.09
CA PHE A 644 4.33 -10.34 18.13
C PHE A 644 5.41 -9.45 17.51
N THR A 645 6.21 -10.00 16.60
CA THR A 645 7.23 -9.23 15.90
C THR A 645 6.63 -8.11 15.05
N PHE A 646 5.45 -8.34 14.46
CA PHE A 646 4.71 -7.29 13.73
C PHE A 646 4.37 -6.11 14.64
N MET A 647 3.81 -6.35 15.85
CA MET A 647 3.46 -5.30 16.80
C MET A 647 4.69 -4.59 17.39
N GLU A 648 5.83 -5.28 17.47
CA GLU A 648 7.10 -4.71 17.93
C GLU A 648 7.80 -3.88 16.85
N SER A 649 7.58 -4.19 15.57
CA SER A 649 8.20 -3.52 14.41
C SER A 649 7.43 -2.30 13.91
N ILE A 650 6.41 -1.82 14.64
CA ILE A 650 5.64 -0.64 14.28
C ILE A 650 6.57 0.58 14.17
N PRO A 651 6.66 1.24 12.99
CA PRO A 651 7.54 2.38 12.82
C PRO A 651 7.08 3.58 13.66
N PRO A 652 7.99 4.48 14.06
CA PRO A 652 7.66 5.60 14.94
C PRO A 652 6.51 6.49 14.47
N TYR A 653 6.33 6.66 13.17
CA TYR A 653 5.24 7.48 12.62
C TYR A 653 3.86 6.79 12.69
N TRP A 654 3.80 5.48 13.02
CA TRP A 654 2.57 4.74 13.32
C TRP A 654 2.26 4.66 14.81
N GLU A 655 3.15 5.11 15.68
CA GLU A 655 2.98 5.01 17.14
C GLU A 655 1.66 5.61 17.63
N LYS A 656 1.23 6.72 17.04
CA LYS A 656 -0.06 7.35 17.32
C LYS A 656 -1.29 6.48 17.01
N TYR A 657 -1.11 5.41 16.22
CA TYR A 657 -2.15 4.45 15.84
C TYR A 657 -2.01 3.10 16.54
N ARG A 658 -1.11 2.95 17.50
CA ARG A 658 -0.85 1.67 18.19
C ARG A 658 -2.11 1.08 18.83
N GLU A 659 -2.87 1.90 19.57
CA GLU A 659 -4.12 1.48 20.21
C GLU A 659 -5.19 1.07 19.17
N LEU A 660 -5.22 1.74 18.04
CA LEU A 660 -6.05 1.38 16.90
C LEU A 660 -5.67 -0.01 16.36
N LEU A 661 -4.38 -0.26 16.15
CA LEU A 661 -3.88 -1.55 15.70
C LEU A 661 -4.21 -2.67 16.69
N TYR A 662 -4.10 -2.40 17.99
CA TYR A 662 -4.49 -3.36 19.02
C TYR A 662 -5.98 -3.73 18.95
N LYS A 663 -6.86 -2.76 18.71
CA LYS A 663 -8.30 -3.04 18.54
C LYS A 663 -8.64 -3.80 17.27
N ILE A 664 -7.93 -3.55 16.18
CA ILE A 664 -8.13 -4.22 14.89
C ILE A 664 -7.61 -5.65 14.95
N TRP A 665 -6.39 -5.81 15.44
CA TRP A 665 -5.70 -7.09 15.53
C TRP A 665 -5.90 -7.67 16.94
N TYR A 666 -4.93 -7.50 17.80
CA TYR A 666 -4.93 -7.98 19.19
C TYR A 666 -3.93 -7.18 20.02
N ASN A 667 -4.22 -7.01 21.31
CA ASN A 667 -3.32 -6.36 22.25
C ASN A 667 -2.42 -7.40 22.96
N PRO A 668 -1.09 -7.40 22.74
CA PRO A 668 -0.18 -8.36 23.34
C PRO A 668 -0.10 -8.25 24.89
N ASN A 669 -0.57 -7.13 25.46
CA ASN A 669 -0.57 -6.88 26.90
C ASN A 669 -1.80 -7.48 27.63
N ILE A 670 -2.79 -7.96 26.86
CA ILE A 670 -3.99 -8.61 27.39
C ILE A 670 -3.77 -10.13 27.26
N PRO A 671 -3.75 -10.89 28.39
CA PRO A 671 -3.41 -12.33 28.35
C PRO A 671 -4.26 -13.17 27.42
N GLU A 672 -5.58 -12.89 27.36
CA GLU A 672 -6.52 -13.58 26.49
C GLU A 672 -6.25 -13.32 25.01
N GLU A 673 -5.94 -12.08 24.65
CA GLU A 673 -5.61 -11.68 23.27
C GLU A 673 -4.21 -12.16 22.88
N ARG A 674 -3.26 -12.14 23.82
CA ARG A 674 -1.94 -12.74 23.64
C ARG A 674 -2.02 -14.21 23.27
N ALA A 675 -2.86 -14.98 23.95
CA ALA A 675 -3.09 -16.39 23.63
C ALA A 675 -3.68 -16.57 22.21
N ILE A 676 -4.54 -15.65 21.78
CA ILE A 676 -5.03 -15.64 20.39
C ILE A 676 -3.89 -15.33 19.42
N MET A 677 -3.04 -14.33 19.71
CA MET A 677 -1.89 -14.01 18.87
C MET A 677 -0.97 -15.23 18.70
N GLU A 678 -0.74 -16.01 19.76
CA GLU A 678 0.01 -17.27 19.70
C GLU A 678 -0.68 -18.27 18.75
N GLU A 679 -2.00 -18.45 18.87
CA GLU A 679 -2.79 -19.35 18.00
C GLU A 679 -2.73 -18.95 16.53
N VAL A 680 -2.80 -17.63 16.22
CA VAL A 680 -2.95 -17.16 14.84
C VAL A 680 -1.66 -16.65 14.21
N SER A 681 -0.50 -16.78 14.90
CA SER A 681 0.82 -16.46 14.33
C SER A 681 1.38 -17.67 13.56
N PRO A 682 1.41 -17.65 12.24
CA PRO A 682 1.80 -18.82 11.43
C PRO A 682 3.21 -19.35 11.74
N ALA A 683 4.15 -18.45 12.04
CA ALA A 683 5.54 -18.83 12.36
C ALA A 683 5.67 -19.72 13.61
N LEU A 684 4.67 -19.71 14.49
CA LEU A 684 4.62 -20.57 15.69
C LEU A 684 4.00 -21.95 15.41
N HIS A 685 3.59 -22.21 14.16
CA HIS A 685 2.84 -23.42 13.77
C HIS A 685 3.34 -24.01 12.45
N VAL A 686 4.61 -23.82 12.12
CA VAL A 686 5.21 -24.28 10.85
C VAL A 686 5.11 -25.79 10.65
N GLU A 687 5.05 -26.56 11.73
CA GLU A 687 4.88 -28.02 11.72
C GLU A 687 3.52 -28.48 11.13
N LYS A 688 2.54 -27.56 11.05
CA LYS A 688 1.22 -27.84 10.47
C LYS A 688 1.21 -27.72 8.95
N ILE A 689 2.22 -27.12 8.35
CA ILE A 689 2.32 -26.95 6.90
C ILE A 689 2.57 -28.32 6.25
N LYS A 690 1.66 -28.74 5.38
CA LYS A 690 1.68 -30.04 4.72
C LYS A 690 1.93 -29.96 3.21
N LYS A 691 1.82 -28.79 2.64
CA LYS A 691 1.85 -28.56 1.21
C LYS A 691 2.95 -27.57 0.83
N PRO A 692 3.39 -27.54 -0.44
CA PRO A 692 4.39 -26.60 -0.89
C PRO A 692 4.01 -25.14 -0.55
N LEU A 693 4.96 -24.43 0.00
CA LEU A 693 4.84 -23.00 0.33
C LEU A 693 6.07 -22.29 -0.22
N PHE A 694 5.84 -21.23 -1.01
CA PHE A 694 6.86 -20.31 -1.47
C PHE A 694 6.69 -18.98 -0.72
N VAL A 695 7.80 -18.46 -0.16
CA VAL A 695 7.84 -17.22 0.66
C VAL A 695 8.88 -16.29 0.07
#